data_9f14d877cba81ac5226a88e669494d9d
#
_entry.id   9f14d877cba81ac5226a88e669494d9d
#
_cell.length_a   1.000
_cell.length_b   1.000
_cell.length_c   1.000
_cell.angle_alpha   90.00
_cell.angle_beta   90.00
_cell.angle_gamma   90.00
#
_symmetry.space_group_name_H-M   'P 1'
#
loop_
_entity.id
_entity.type
_entity.pdbx_description
1 polymer ?
#
loop_
_entity_poly.entity_id
_entity_poly.type
_entity_poly.pdbx_seq_one_letter_code
_entity_poly.pdbx_strand_id
1 'polypeptide(L)'
;MGSDKTAGVDSVKRARRNAEAALQQPTKPSTGHEPHGEHSHTKAGTAALALGALGIVYGDIGTSPLYAFKEAFTEKSHEMTVDTINVYGICSLAFWALVIIISIKYLLLVMRADNKGEGGILALTALVMPKRGSTATKAGLLVSLGVFGTALLYGDGIITPAISVLSAVEGLEEVSPAFASWVLPIAVAILMCLFMVQSRGTGAVGKVFGPIMLVWFTTLALLGLSKIIPEPGIINSVNPMHAIRYFTHESGKAFLSLGSIFLVVTGGEALYADMGHFGRRPITLGWYSIVLPALLLNYWGQGAFLLANPEAVESVFFRMAPEPLLIPIVLLATCATVIASQALISGVFSLTAQAVKLDYLPRIQIRHTSQSHSGQIYVPLVNWGLMIACIGLVLGFRSSSNLAAAYGIAVTMTMVITTLIFFKVLTDKWNWSQFRAFAVCIPLLIIELGFLGANLIKIPHGGWFALAVGVILMVQMQTWRRGRILVADRIHRGERPIEEVLDETEDVKRVSGTAVFLFKDLGKAPPALVNNLKHNKVLHKCTLIVAIETAEEPRVAPEDRAHITKVAPGVFQVQITFGFMDEPDVPGVLATLSHFGLEYDAEDVTYFLGHESIVAGKAPGMNPLQEHLFVWLNRGADSAGRFFNLPTDRVFEVGSRVEI
;
A
#
# COMPACT_ATOMS: atom_id res chain seq x y z
N MET A 1 -39.85 -61.45 19.68
CA MET A 1 -38.89 -60.67 18.86
C MET A 1 -39.67 -59.49 18.29
N GLY A 2 -39.72 -58.42 19.00
CA GLY A 2 -40.43 -57.19 18.61
C GLY A 2 -40.23 -56.14 19.66
N SER A 3 -39.09 -55.41 19.61
CA SER A 3 -38.91 -54.16 20.36
C SER A 3 -37.58 -53.51 19.95
N ASP A 4 -37.52 -52.93 18.74
CA ASP A 4 -36.39 -52.06 18.42
C ASP A 4 -36.62 -51.09 17.23
N LYS A 5 -37.87 -50.74 16.94
CA LYS A 5 -38.17 -49.77 15.86
C LYS A 5 -38.78 -48.44 16.33
N THR A 6 -39.02 -48.27 17.63
CA THR A 6 -39.66 -47.06 18.17
C THR A 6 -38.70 -46.03 18.71
N ALA A 7 -37.45 -46.37 19.02
CA ALA A 7 -36.47 -45.43 19.58
C ALA A 7 -35.87 -44.45 18.55
N GLY A 8 -35.83 -44.79 17.25
CA GLY A 8 -35.29 -43.94 16.18
C GLY A 8 -36.22 -42.81 15.74
N VAL A 9 -37.55 -43.00 15.86
CA VAL A 9 -38.55 -42.02 15.40
C VAL A 9 -38.73 -40.88 16.40
N ASP A 10 -38.53 -41.16 17.68
CA ASP A 10 -38.66 -40.11 18.73
C ASP A 10 -37.46 -39.18 18.81
N SER A 11 -36.27 -39.65 18.46
CA SER A 11 -35.07 -38.78 18.39
C SER A 11 -35.15 -37.77 17.25
N VAL A 12 -35.66 -38.16 16.09
CA VAL A 12 -35.85 -37.27 14.92
C VAL A 12 -36.97 -36.27 15.16
N LYS A 13 -38.06 -36.66 15.83
CA LYS A 13 -39.13 -35.71 16.23
C LYS A 13 -38.67 -34.71 17.28
N ARG A 14 -37.76 -35.07 18.17
CA ARG A 14 -37.20 -34.18 19.19
C ARG A 14 -36.23 -33.17 18.58
N ALA A 15 -35.41 -33.60 17.61
CA ALA A 15 -34.52 -32.70 16.87
C ALA A 15 -35.30 -31.66 16.03
N ARG A 16 -36.38 -32.09 15.38
CA ARG A 16 -37.26 -31.21 14.60
C ARG A 16 -38.02 -30.21 15.46
N ARG A 17 -38.50 -30.58 16.64
CA ARG A 17 -39.12 -29.65 17.60
C ARG A 17 -38.13 -28.61 18.17
N ASN A 18 -36.89 -28.99 18.39
CA ASN A 18 -35.87 -28.07 18.86
C ASN A 18 -35.44 -27.06 17.78
N ALA A 19 -35.41 -27.48 16.51
CA ALA A 19 -35.15 -26.59 15.37
C ALA A 19 -36.32 -25.61 15.11
N GLU A 20 -37.57 -26.06 15.24
CA GLU A 20 -38.76 -25.20 15.10
C GLU A 20 -38.92 -24.21 16.29
N ALA A 21 -38.50 -24.61 17.49
CA ALA A 21 -38.47 -23.70 18.68
C ALA A 21 -37.37 -22.61 18.59
N ALA A 22 -36.25 -22.89 17.91
CA ALA A 22 -35.21 -21.93 17.67
C ALA A 22 -35.60 -20.86 16.62
N LEU A 23 -36.52 -21.19 15.71
CA LEU A 23 -37.03 -20.27 14.67
C LEU A 23 -38.19 -19.36 15.14
N GLN A 24 -38.74 -19.57 16.34
CA GLN A 24 -39.89 -18.80 16.86
C GLN A 24 -39.54 -17.80 17.99
N GLN A 25 -38.27 -17.56 18.28
CA GLN A 25 -37.92 -16.48 19.19
C GLN A 25 -37.88 -15.13 18.45
N PRO A 26 -38.71 -14.15 18.82
CA PRO A 26 -38.65 -12.82 18.22
C PRO A 26 -37.35 -12.13 18.64
N THR A 27 -36.50 -11.85 17.64
CA THR A 27 -35.31 -11.02 17.84
C THR A 27 -35.72 -9.63 18.29
N LYS A 28 -35.42 -9.27 19.55
CA LYS A 28 -35.49 -7.90 20.02
C LYS A 28 -34.53 -7.04 19.19
N PRO A 29 -34.94 -5.83 18.75
CA PRO A 29 -34.03 -4.92 18.12
C PRO A 29 -33.00 -4.44 19.16
N SER A 30 -31.74 -4.76 18.97
CA SER A 30 -30.64 -4.24 19.75
C SER A 30 -30.35 -2.80 19.31
N THR A 31 -30.91 -1.84 20.06
CA THR A 31 -30.41 -0.47 20.08
C THR A 31 -29.19 -0.44 21.01
N GLY A 32 -28.03 -0.45 20.42
CA GLY A 32 -26.76 -0.31 21.14
C GLY A 32 -25.65 -0.28 20.09
N HIS A 33 -25.19 0.91 19.73
CA HIS A 33 -23.90 1.08 19.10
C HIS A 33 -22.82 0.66 20.10
N GLU A 34 -22.40 -0.60 20.03
CA GLU A 34 -21.11 -0.98 20.58
C GLU A 34 -20.02 -0.51 19.59
N PRO A 35 -18.94 0.09 20.08
CA PRO A 35 -17.82 0.47 19.23
C PRO A 35 -17.21 -0.81 18.66
N HIS A 36 -17.14 -0.87 17.33
CA HIS A 36 -16.55 -1.98 16.57
C HIS A 36 -15.17 -2.34 17.13
N GLY A 37 -15.02 -3.64 17.33
CA GLY A 37 -13.95 -4.33 18.00
C GLY A 37 -12.55 -3.81 17.68
N GLU A 38 -11.83 -3.59 18.76
CA GLU A 38 -10.37 -3.60 18.78
C GLU A 38 -9.92 -4.92 18.13
N HIS A 39 -9.27 -4.81 16.98
CA HIS A 39 -8.55 -5.94 16.37
C HIS A 39 -7.73 -6.61 17.48
N SER A 40 -7.86 -7.91 17.66
CA SER A 40 -7.10 -8.68 18.64
C SER A 40 -5.63 -8.69 18.23
N HIS A 41 -4.97 -7.56 18.42
CA HIS A 41 -3.53 -7.52 18.50
C HIS A 41 -3.16 -8.37 19.72
N THR A 42 -2.47 -9.50 19.51
CA THR A 42 -1.71 -10.14 20.56
C THR A 42 -1.09 -9.04 21.40
N LYS A 43 -1.26 -9.08 22.72
CA LYS A 43 -0.94 -8.02 23.70
C LYS A 43 0.55 -7.62 23.71
N ALA A 44 1.08 -7.18 22.57
CA ALA A 44 2.33 -6.43 22.55
C ALA A 44 2.00 -5.06 23.16
N GLY A 45 2.66 -4.70 24.25
CA GLY A 45 2.43 -3.40 24.89
C GLY A 45 2.65 -2.27 23.87
N THR A 46 1.90 -1.16 24.02
CA THR A 46 1.99 0.02 23.11
C THR A 46 3.44 0.48 22.88
N ALA A 47 4.33 0.31 23.86
CA ALA A 47 5.74 0.62 23.75
C ALA A 47 6.50 -0.29 22.76
N ALA A 48 6.19 -1.59 22.74
CA ALA A 48 6.80 -2.53 21.80
C ALA A 48 6.34 -2.24 20.35
N LEU A 49 5.06 -1.88 20.17
CA LEU A 49 4.54 -1.45 18.87
C LEU A 49 5.14 -0.10 18.43
N ALA A 50 5.36 0.84 19.36
CA ALA A 50 6.03 2.11 19.06
C ALA A 50 7.50 1.89 18.67
N LEU A 51 8.20 0.97 19.32
CA LEU A 51 9.57 0.59 18.92
C LEU A 51 9.59 -0.07 17.52
N GLY A 52 8.61 -0.92 17.21
CA GLY A 52 8.43 -1.49 15.87
C GLY A 52 8.16 -0.41 14.82
N ALA A 53 7.31 0.57 15.16
CA ALA A 53 7.01 1.71 14.29
C ALA A 53 8.25 2.57 14.03
N LEU A 54 9.14 2.76 15.03
CA LEU A 54 10.42 3.46 14.83
C LEU A 54 11.25 2.82 13.70
N GLY A 55 11.26 1.50 13.61
CA GLY A 55 12.04 0.78 12.61
C GLY A 55 11.46 0.84 11.19
N ILE A 56 10.16 0.93 11.05
CA ILE A 56 9.50 0.79 9.74
C ILE A 56 8.92 2.13 9.28
N VAL A 57 8.12 2.78 10.11
CA VAL A 57 7.37 3.99 9.72
C VAL A 57 8.26 5.22 9.58
N TYR A 58 9.29 5.34 10.41
CA TYR A 58 10.12 6.56 10.50
C TYR A 58 11.49 6.42 9.83
N GLY A 59 11.70 5.35 9.06
CA GLY A 59 12.97 5.13 8.36
C GLY A 59 13.31 6.27 7.41
N ASP A 60 12.42 6.58 6.50
CA ASP A 60 12.64 7.58 5.45
C ASP A 60 12.82 8.99 6.02
N ILE A 61 11.91 9.45 6.87
CA ILE A 61 12.03 10.76 7.50
C ILE A 61 13.28 10.87 8.41
N GLY A 62 13.73 9.73 8.97
CA GLY A 62 14.92 9.64 9.79
C GLY A 62 16.23 9.71 9.01
N THR A 63 16.23 9.43 7.72
CA THR A 63 17.42 9.51 6.86
C THR A 63 17.54 10.84 6.11
N SER A 64 16.48 11.65 6.07
CA SER A 64 16.48 12.98 5.46
C SER A 64 17.57 13.93 5.99
N PRO A 65 17.98 13.91 7.29
CA PRO A 65 19.08 14.73 7.77
C PRO A 65 20.42 14.54 7.06
N LEU A 66 20.63 13.42 6.39
CA LEU A 66 21.85 13.12 5.64
C LEU A 66 22.04 14.07 4.44
N TYR A 67 20.93 14.52 3.83
CA TYR A 67 20.96 15.29 2.58
C TYR A 67 20.09 16.56 2.56
N ALA A 68 18.96 16.59 3.29
CA ALA A 68 17.97 17.66 3.12
C ALA A 68 18.50 19.06 3.47
N PHE A 69 19.32 19.18 4.52
CA PHE A 69 19.87 20.47 4.94
C PHE A 69 20.96 20.97 3.98
N LYS A 70 21.84 20.08 3.52
CA LYS A 70 22.83 20.36 2.47
C LYS A 70 22.15 20.89 1.21
N GLU A 71 21.15 20.16 0.69
CA GLU A 71 20.45 20.52 -0.54
C GLU A 71 19.74 21.88 -0.47
N ALA A 72 19.34 22.33 0.73
CA ALA A 72 18.75 23.65 0.91
C ALA A 72 19.73 24.79 0.63
N PHE A 73 21.05 24.56 0.67
CA PHE A 73 22.08 25.55 0.37
C PHE A 73 22.78 25.33 -0.97
N THR A 74 23.07 24.08 -1.34
CA THR A 74 24.01 23.74 -2.42
C THR A 74 23.35 23.41 -3.76
N GLU A 75 22.02 23.31 -3.80
CA GLU A 75 21.34 22.98 -5.05
C GLU A 75 21.55 24.08 -6.10
N LYS A 76 21.98 23.69 -7.29
CA LYS A 76 22.37 24.59 -8.41
C LYS A 76 21.31 25.62 -8.80
N SER A 77 20.03 25.31 -8.55
CA SER A 77 18.92 26.22 -8.88
C SER A 77 18.84 27.46 -7.98
N HIS A 78 19.43 27.38 -6.78
CA HIS A 78 19.34 28.44 -5.77
C HIS A 78 20.54 28.52 -4.82
N GLU A 79 21.71 28.09 -5.26
CA GLU A 79 22.93 28.16 -4.44
C GLU A 79 23.00 29.43 -3.56
N MET A 80 23.11 29.22 -2.23
CA MET A 80 22.99 30.27 -1.24
C MET A 80 24.24 30.42 -0.40
N THR A 81 24.50 31.68 -0.02
CA THR A 81 25.52 31.99 0.95
C THR A 81 25.13 31.51 2.34
N VAL A 82 26.13 31.03 3.08
CA VAL A 82 25.96 30.67 4.48
C VAL A 82 26.09 31.93 5.33
N ASP A 83 24.93 32.49 5.70
CA ASP A 83 24.84 33.63 6.61
C ASP A 83 23.75 33.41 7.66
N THR A 84 23.70 34.28 8.66
CA THR A 84 22.76 34.13 9.79
C THR A 84 21.30 34.16 9.34
N ILE A 85 20.92 34.99 8.36
CA ILE A 85 19.53 35.12 7.90
C ILE A 85 19.11 33.86 7.19
N ASN A 86 19.95 33.33 6.30
CA ASN A 86 19.68 32.13 5.51
C ASN A 86 19.63 30.89 6.40
N VAL A 87 20.58 30.69 7.31
CA VAL A 87 20.60 29.55 8.22
C VAL A 87 19.38 29.53 9.15
N TYR A 88 19.09 30.67 9.82
CA TYR A 88 17.91 30.75 10.70
C TYR A 88 16.59 30.59 9.91
N GLY A 89 16.55 31.14 8.69
CA GLY A 89 15.39 30.99 7.79
C GLY A 89 15.11 29.54 7.41
N ILE A 90 16.14 28.82 6.97
CA ILE A 90 16.03 27.39 6.59
C ILE A 90 15.70 26.54 7.82
N CYS A 91 16.32 26.74 8.98
CA CYS A 91 15.97 26.06 10.22
C CYS A 91 14.52 26.33 10.64
N SER A 92 14.03 27.57 10.48
CA SER A 92 12.65 27.93 10.76
C SER A 92 11.69 27.23 9.82
N LEU A 93 11.97 27.21 8.53
CA LEU A 93 11.13 26.51 7.53
C LEU A 93 11.12 25.00 7.77
N ALA A 94 12.27 24.38 8.10
CA ALA A 94 12.35 22.97 8.45
C ALA A 94 11.49 22.64 9.69
N PHE A 95 11.57 23.47 10.75
CA PHE A 95 10.74 23.32 11.95
C PHE A 95 9.24 23.37 11.61
N TRP A 96 8.82 24.43 10.92
CA TRP A 96 7.39 24.61 10.61
C TRP A 96 6.88 23.60 9.59
N ALA A 97 7.70 23.14 8.65
CA ALA A 97 7.35 22.06 7.74
C ALA A 97 7.07 20.74 8.50
N LEU A 98 7.94 20.33 9.43
CA LEU A 98 7.73 19.15 10.28
C LEU A 98 6.48 19.28 11.16
N VAL A 99 6.23 20.46 11.73
CA VAL A 99 5.06 20.70 12.57
C VAL A 99 3.77 20.69 11.74
N ILE A 100 3.72 21.45 10.64
CA ILE A 100 2.47 21.61 9.88
C ILE A 100 2.16 20.36 9.05
N ILE A 101 3.14 19.82 8.34
CA ILE A 101 2.91 18.71 7.43
C ILE A 101 2.84 17.38 8.20
N ILE A 102 3.82 17.05 9.01
CA ILE A 102 3.83 15.73 9.67
C ILE A 102 2.91 15.74 10.89
N SER A 103 3.09 16.68 11.81
CA SER A 103 2.35 16.65 13.09
C SER A 103 0.88 17.01 12.92
N ILE A 104 0.56 18.08 12.16
CA ILE A 104 -0.83 18.54 12.01
C ILE A 104 -1.53 17.80 10.86
N LYS A 105 -1.00 17.87 9.62
CA LYS A 105 -1.68 17.28 8.47
C LYS A 105 -1.78 15.76 8.61
N TYR A 106 -0.65 15.05 8.71
CA TYR A 106 -0.68 13.58 8.69
C TYR A 106 -1.15 12.99 10.01
N LEU A 107 -0.50 13.26 11.13
CA LEU A 107 -0.80 12.61 12.40
C LEU A 107 -2.13 13.05 13.02
N LEU A 108 -2.42 14.35 12.99
CA LEU A 108 -3.63 14.86 13.65
C LEU A 108 -4.88 14.73 12.78
N LEU A 109 -4.76 14.93 11.44
CA LEU A 109 -5.90 15.02 10.54
C LEU A 109 -6.04 13.77 9.66
N VAL A 110 -5.10 13.52 8.74
CA VAL A 110 -5.25 12.51 7.67
C VAL A 110 -5.30 11.08 8.21
N MET A 111 -4.52 10.74 9.24
CA MET A 111 -4.55 9.42 9.88
C MET A 111 -5.89 9.06 10.56
N ARG A 112 -6.85 9.99 10.62
CA ARG A 112 -8.22 9.68 11.07
C ARG A 112 -9.11 9.19 9.92
N ALA A 113 -8.67 9.35 8.68
CA ALA A 113 -9.39 8.93 7.49
C ALA A 113 -8.89 7.57 7.02
N ASP A 114 -9.12 6.55 7.85
CA ASP A 114 -8.82 5.16 7.50
C ASP A 114 -9.99 4.49 6.75
N ASN A 115 -9.67 3.49 5.96
CA ASN A 115 -10.63 2.60 5.33
C ASN A 115 -10.52 1.22 5.97
N LYS A 116 -11.36 0.92 6.97
CA LYS A 116 -11.35 -0.34 7.75
C LYS A 116 -9.98 -0.64 8.38
N GLY A 117 -9.32 0.38 8.92
CA GLY A 117 -8.00 0.27 9.50
C GLY A 117 -6.83 0.46 8.51
N GLU A 118 -7.06 0.42 7.21
CA GLU A 118 -6.05 0.65 6.16
C GLU A 118 -5.87 2.14 5.88
N GLY A 119 -4.62 2.58 5.74
CA GLY A 119 -4.23 3.95 5.41
C GLY A 119 -3.64 4.08 3.99
N GLY A 120 -3.11 5.26 3.71
CA GLY A 120 -2.48 5.60 2.43
C GLY A 120 -3.44 6.19 1.40
N ILE A 121 -2.87 6.77 0.34
CA ILE A 121 -3.63 7.52 -0.67
C ILE A 121 -4.67 6.66 -1.42
N LEU A 122 -4.38 5.38 -1.63
CA LEU A 122 -5.32 4.48 -2.31
C LEU A 122 -6.52 4.14 -1.41
N ALA A 123 -6.29 3.92 -0.12
CA ALA A 123 -7.35 3.75 0.87
C ALA A 123 -8.20 5.02 1.00
N LEU A 124 -7.56 6.19 1.06
CA LEU A 124 -8.24 7.49 1.06
C LEU A 124 -9.08 7.70 -0.20
N THR A 125 -8.55 7.31 -1.37
CA THR A 125 -9.27 7.37 -2.65
C THR A 125 -10.50 6.45 -2.64
N ALA A 126 -10.38 5.26 -2.06
CA ALA A 126 -11.50 4.32 -1.94
C ALA A 126 -12.66 4.88 -1.12
N LEU A 127 -12.39 5.72 -0.11
CA LEU A 127 -13.43 6.39 0.69
C LEU A 127 -14.30 7.37 -0.12
N VAL A 128 -13.77 7.95 -1.19
CA VAL A 128 -14.50 8.92 -2.05
C VAL A 128 -15.00 8.31 -3.36
N MET A 129 -14.77 7.01 -3.57
CA MET A 129 -15.31 6.31 -4.74
C MET A 129 -16.85 6.33 -4.73
N PRO A 130 -17.49 6.64 -5.86
CA PRO A 130 -18.93 6.52 -5.98
C PRO A 130 -19.36 5.05 -5.85
N LYS A 131 -20.45 4.82 -5.11
CA LYS A 131 -21.08 3.48 -5.08
C LYS A 131 -21.49 3.08 -6.51
N ARG A 132 -21.42 1.76 -6.82
CA ARG A 132 -21.84 1.22 -8.13
C ARG A 132 -23.23 1.77 -8.50
N GLY A 133 -23.34 2.35 -9.70
CA GLY A 133 -24.60 2.93 -10.21
C GLY A 133 -24.77 4.46 -10.08
N SER A 134 -23.83 5.18 -9.48
CA SER A 134 -23.87 6.65 -9.39
C SER A 134 -23.21 7.31 -10.59
N THR A 135 -23.92 8.25 -11.25
CA THR A 135 -23.46 9.02 -12.43
C THR A 135 -22.53 10.21 -12.11
N ALA A 136 -21.87 10.23 -10.97
CA ALA A 136 -21.12 11.39 -10.50
C ALA A 136 -19.79 11.60 -11.25
N THR A 137 -19.80 12.39 -12.32
CA THR A 137 -18.62 12.81 -13.11
C THR A 137 -17.54 13.54 -12.29
N LYS A 138 -17.92 14.30 -11.26
CA LYS A 138 -16.98 15.01 -10.38
C LYS A 138 -16.15 14.07 -9.48
N ALA A 139 -16.71 12.94 -9.06
CA ALA A 139 -15.94 11.93 -8.32
C ALA A 139 -14.90 11.23 -9.21
N GLY A 140 -15.13 11.13 -10.51
CA GLY A 140 -14.20 10.51 -11.45
C GLY A 140 -12.84 11.20 -11.52
N LEU A 141 -12.79 12.54 -11.50
CA LEU A 141 -11.53 13.29 -11.51
C LEU A 141 -10.70 13.05 -10.23
N LEU A 142 -11.35 13.12 -9.05
CA LEU A 142 -10.66 12.89 -7.77
C LEU A 142 -10.13 11.44 -7.65
N VAL A 143 -10.92 10.48 -8.12
CA VAL A 143 -10.47 9.08 -8.19
C VAL A 143 -9.26 8.94 -9.14
N SER A 144 -9.29 9.60 -10.29
CA SER A 144 -8.16 9.62 -11.23
C SER A 144 -6.92 10.27 -10.63
N LEU A 145 -7.08 11.38 -9.90
CA LEU A 145 -6.00 12.01 -9.15
C LEU A 145 -5.43 11.08 -8.05
N GLY A 146 -6.30 10.39 -7.32
CA GLY A 146 -5.87 9.42 -6.31
C GLY A 146 -5.11 8.24 -6.90
N VAL A 147 -5.53 7.72 -8.05
CA VAL A 147 -4.80 6.69 -8.80
C VAL A 147 -3.45 7.23 -9.28
N PHE A 148 -3.40 8.48 -9.73
CA PHE A 148 -2.14 9.13 -10.12
C PHE A 148 -1.20 9.32 -8.93
N GLY A 149 -1.71 9.79 -7.78
CA GLY A 149 -0.93 9.87 -6.54
C GLY A 149 -0.42 8.49 -6.09
N THR A 150 -1.24 7.45 -6.21
CA THR A 150 -0.81 6.07 -5.98
C THR A 150 0.33 5.66 -6.92
N ALA A 151 0.23 6.00 -8.20
CA ALA A 151 1.27 5.72 -9.19
C ALA A 151 2.58 6.49 -8.91
N LEU A 152 2.48 7.73 -8.40
CA LEU A 152 3.65 8.51 -7.98
C LEU A 152 4.37 7.88 -6.77
N LEU A 153 3.65 7.22 -5.85
CA LEU A 153 4.28 6.49 -4.73
C LEU A 153 5.14 5.31 -5.19
N TYR A 154 4.85 4.69 -6.33
CA TYR A 154 5.78 3.71 -6.91
C TYR A 154 7.08 4.38 -7.39
N GLY A 155 6.99 5.60 -7.95
CA GLY A 155 8.15 6.41 -8.28
C GLY A 155 8.99 6.75 -7.04
N ASP A 156 8.35 7.11 -5.96
CA ASP A 156 8.96 7.32 -4.64
C ASP A 156 9.65 6.04 -4.15
N GLY A 157 8.99 4.89 -4.27
CA GLY A 157 9.53 3.56 -3.93
C GLY A 157 10.79 3.16 -4.75
N ILE A 158 11.05 3.80 -5.89
CA ILE A 158 12.28 3.63 -6.67
C ILE A 158 13.36 4.64 -6.21
N ILE A 159 12.99 5.91 -6.00
CA ILE A 159 13.93 6.99 -5.76
C ILE A 159 14.47 6.96 -4.32
N THR A 160 13.62 6.75 -3.34
CA THR A 160 14.01 6.81 -1.92
C THR A 160 15.09 5.81 -1.52
N PRO A 161 15.03 4.50 -1.90
CA PRO A 161 16.15 3.60 -1.63
C PRO A 161 17.45 4.05 -2.31
N ALA A 162 17.36 4.59 -3.52
CA ALA A 162 18.53 5.07 -4.25
C ALA A 162 19.21 6.25 -3.56
N ILE A 163 18.45 7.30 -3.20
CA ILE A 163 19.01 8.51 -2.59
C ILE A 163 19.50 8.24 -1.17
N SER A 164 18.75 7.48 -0.37
CA SER A 164 19.09 7.21 1.02
C SER A 164 20.36 6.37 1.15
N VAL A 165 20.47 5.28 0.38
CA VAL A 165 21.68 4.45 0.41
C VAL A 165 22.87 5.23 -0.14
N LEU A 166 22.70 5.97 -1.23
CA LEU A 166 23.79 6.73 -1.85
C LEU A 166 24.31 7.83 -0.90
N SER A 167 23.41 8.61 -0.27
CA SER A 167 23.80 9.67 0.69
C SER A 167 24.52 9.15 1.93
N ALA A 168 24.16 7.93 2.41
CA ALA A 168 24.88 7.32 3.52
C ALA A 168 26.28 6.86 3.12
N VAL A 169 26.42 6.27 1.92
CA VAL A 169 27.71 5.78 1.40
C VAL A 169 28.63 6.93 1.00
N GLU A 170 28.11 8.07 0.52
CA GLU A 170 28.84 9.30 0.27
C GLU A 170 29.61 9.79 1.52
N GLY A 171 29.12 9.46 2.74
CA GLY A 171 29.85 9.72 3.97
C GLY A 171 31.24 9.05 4.06
N LEU A 172 31.53 8.04 3.26
CA LEU A 172 32.86 7.44 3.18
C LEU A 172 33.89 8.39 2.54
N GLU A 173 33.47 9.32 1.70
CA GLU A 173 34.36 10.33 1.10
C GLU A 173 34.97 11.25 2.16
N GLU A 174 34.23 11.53 3.24
CA GLU A 174 34.73 12.32 4.38
C GLU A 174 35.76 11.53 5.23
N VAL A 175 35.73 10.19 5.19
CA VAL A 175 36.73 9.35 5.84
C VAL A 175 38.04 9.38 5.05
N SER A 176 37.96 9.23 3.72
CA SER A 176 39.09 9.36 2.81
C SER A 176 38.61 9.59 1.36
N PRO A 177 39.18 10.54 0.64
CA PRO A 177 38.90 10.79 -0.78
C PRO A 177 39.11 9.55 -1.68
N ALA A 178 39.91 8.58 -1.23
CA ALA A 178 40.14 7.32 -1.97
C ALA A 178 38.83 6.49 -2.11
N PHE A 179 37.85 6.69 -1.25
CA PHE A 179 36.57 6.00 -1.32
C PHE A 179 35.60 6.57 -2.36
N ALA A 180 35.84 7.76 -2.93
CA ALA A 180 34.97 8.36 -3.93
C ALA A 180 34.65 7.44 -5.11
N SER A 181 35.66 6.69 -5.62
CA SER A 181 35.47 5.70 -6.70
C SER A 181 34.66 4.46 -6.28
N TRP A 182 34.55 4.20 -4.99
CA TRP A 182 33.86 3.03 -4.42
C TRP A 182 32.41 3.31 -4.01
N VAL A 183 32.00 4.58 -3.90
CA VAL A 183 30.64 4.98 -3.48
C VAL A 183 29.58 4.29 -4.34
N LEU A 184 29.65 4.42 -5.66
CA LEU A 184 28.69 3.80 -6.57
C LEU A 184 28.69 2.28 -6.51
N PRO A 185 29.84 1.57 -6.60
CA PRO A 185 29.87 0.11 -6.44
C PRO A 185 29.28 -0.40 -5.13
N ILE A 186 29.61 0.29 -4.01
CA ILE A 186 29.11 -0.08 -2.67
C ILE A 186 27.58 0.14 -2.60
N ALA A 187 27.08 1.29 -3.05
CA ALA A 187 25.64 1.58 -3.07
C ALA A 187 24.87 0.55 -3.90
N VAL A 188 25.35 0.21 -5.10
CA VAL A 188 24.74 -0.83 -5.95
C VAL A 188 24.77 -2.19 -5.25
N ALA A 189 25.88 -2.57 -4.62
CA ALA A 189 25.99 -3.84 -3.90
C ALA A 189 24.99 -3.91 -2.73
N ILE A 190 24.86 -2.84 -1.95
CA ILE A 190 23.88 -2.75 -0.84
C ILE A 190 22.47 -2.91 -1.37
N LEU A 191 22.09 -2.19 -2.43
CA LEU A 191 20.76 -2.27 -3.03
C LEU A 191 20.48 -3.67 -3.59
N MET A 192 21.43 -4.29 -4.30
CA MET A 192 21.29 -5.65 -4.78
C MET A 192 21.05 -6.64 -3.62
N CYS A 193 21.85 -6.57 -2.57
CA CYS A 193 21.67 -7.41 -1.37
C CYS A 193 20.29 -7.18 -0.75
N LEU A 194 19.86 -5.93 -0.61
CA LEU A 194 18.58 -5.56 -0.06
C LEU A 194 17.43 -6.22 -0.81
N PHE A 195 17.38 -6.08 -2.15
CA PHE A 195 16.32 -6.66 -2.97
C PHE A 195 16.37 -8.19 -3.05
N MET A 196 17.55 -8.81 -2.99
CA MET A 196 17.70 -10.28 -2.96
C MET A 196 17.18 -10.90 -1.67
N VAL A 197 17.30 -10.21 -0.54
CA VAL A 197 16.86 -10.72 0.78
C VAL A 197 15.35 -10.57 1.00
N GLN A 198 14.66 -9.72 0.21
CA GLN A 198 13.22 -9.43 0.36
C GLN A 198 12.33 -10.68 0.41
N SER A 199 12.65 -11.71 -0.37
CA SER A 199 11.86 -12.95 -0.45
C SER A 199 11.82 -13.76 0.85
N ARG A 200 12.79 -13.53 1.78
CA ARG A 200 12.84 -14.20 3.08
C ARG A 200 11.92 -13.58 4.13
N GLY A 201 11.30 -12.42 3.79
CA GLY A 201 10.43 -11.68 4.68
C GLY A 201 11.16 -10.83 5.72
N THR A 202 10.46 -9.83 6.22
CA THR A 202 10.99 -8.84 7.18
C THR A 202 10.76 -9.23 8.64
N GLY A 203 10.02 -10.32 8.92
CA GLY A 203 9.56 -10.66 10.26
C GLY A 203 10.66 -10.92 11.28
N ALA A 204 11.74 -11.59 10.89
CA ALA A 204 12.87 -11.87 11.78
C ALA A 204 13.78 -10.64 11.93
N VAL A 205 14.03 -9.94 10.82
CA VAL A 205 14.93 -8.78 10.76
C VAL A 205 14.24 -7.53 11.34
N GLY A 206 12.92 -7.40 11.19
CA GLY A 206 12.15 -6.28 11.71
C GLY A 206 12.23 -6.08 13.23
N LYS A 207 12.50 -7.15 14.00
CA LYS A 207 12.73 -7.03 15.45
C LYS A 207 14.00 -6.25 15.80
N VAL A 208 14.98 -6.21 14.89
CA VAL A 208 16.26 -5.52 15.08
C VAL A 208 16.16 -4.08 14.57
N PHE A 209 15.22 -3.78 13.67
CA PHE A 209 15.07 -2.44 13.08
C PHE A 209 14.75 -1.37 14.11
N GLY A 210 13.79 -1.63 15.01
CA GLY A 210 13.42 -0.69 16.06
C GLY A 210 14.60 -0.25 16.94
N PRO A 211 15.34 -1.19 17.56
CA PRO A 211 16.55 -0.88 18.31
C PRO A 211 17.61 -0.10 17.53
N ILE A 212 17.90 -0.48 16.28
CA ILE A 212 18.88 0.22 15.44
C ILE A 212 18.40 1.66 15.18
N MET A 213 17.14 1.85 14.81
CA MET A 213 16.58 3.18 14.58
C MET A 213 16.51 4.03 15.87
N LEU A 214 16.30 3.40 17.02
CA LEU A 214 16.39 4.12 18.30
C LEU A 214 17.81 4.65 18.55
N VAL A 215 18.83 3.83 18.30
CA VAL A 215 20.24 4.27 18.37
C VAL A 215 20.50 5.37 17.35
N TRP A 216 19.98 5.25 16.13
CA TRP A 216 20.10 6.25 15.09
C TRP A 216 19.51 7.60 15.49
N PHE A 217 18.24 7.65 15.93
CA PHE A 217 17.60 8.89 16.39
C PHE A 217 18.30 9.49 17.61
N THR A 218 18.78 8.65 18.52
CA THR A 218 19.61 9.12 19.65
C THR A 218 20.92 9.75 19.17
N THR A 219 21.57 9.14 18.18
CA THR A 219 22.78 9.70 17.56
C THR A 219 22.51 11.04 16.89
N LEU A 220 21.41 11.15 16.12
CA LEU A 220 20.98 12.42 15.51
C LEU A 220 20.80 13.52 16.57
N ALA A 221 20.10 13.18 17.67
CA ALA A 221 19.85 14.12 18.76
C ALA A 221 21.13 14.57 19.45
N LEU A 222 22.03 13.63 19.76
CA LEU A 222 23.29 13.93 20.47
C LEU A 222 24.25 14.73 19.59
N LEU A 223 24.39 14.40 18.30
CA LEU A 223 25.19 15.17 17.36
C LEU A 223 24.66 16.60 17.25
N GLY A 224 23.33 16.75 17.06
CA GLY A 224 22.72 18.07 17.00
C GLY A 224 22.93 18.88 18.28
N LEU A 225 22.63 18.26 19.43
CA LEU A 225 22.78 18.92 20.73
C LEU A 225 24.22 19.38 20.98
N SER A 226 25.23 18.58 20.58
CA SER A 226 26.65 18.94 20.74
C SER A 226 27.04 20.26 20.02
N LYS A 227 26.33 20.59 18.93
CA LYS A 227 26.58 21.81 18.14
C LYS A 227 25.67 22.98 18.57
N ILE A 228 24.51 22.68 19.17
CA ILE A 228 23.59 23.69 19.72
C ILE A 228 24.19 24.31 21.01
N ILE A 229 24.85 23.53 21.86
CA ILE A 229 25.40 24.01 23.14
C ILE A 229 26.34 25.22 22.95
N PRO A 230 27.28 25.23 21.98
CA PRO A 230 28.12 26.40 21.71
C PRO A 230 27.34 27.58 21.11
N GLU A 231 26.28 27.36 20.36
CA GLU A 231 25.49 28.38 19.64
C GLU A 231 23.98 28.22 19.93
N PRO A 232 23.54 28.43 21.19
CA PRO A 232 22.17 28.20 21.61
C PRO A 232 21.16 29.16 20.96
N GLY A 233 21.63 30.25 20.37
CA GLY A 233 20.84 31.23 19.64
C GLY A 233 20.02 30.59 18.50
N ILE A 234 20.50 29.49 17.91
CA ILE A 234 19.81 28.82 16.78
C ILE A 234 18.40 28.35 17.13
N ILE A 235 18.11 28.06 18.41
CA ILE A 235 16.78 27.66 18.87
C ILE A 235 15.75 28.78 18.61
N ASN A 236 16.15 30.04 18.54
CA ASN A 236 15.26 31.15 18.19
C ASN A 236 14.66 31.01 16.78
N SER A 237 15.18 30.12 15.93
CA SER A 237 14.60 29.79 14.62
C SER A 237 13.21 29.17 14.71
N VAL A 238 12.72 28.76 15.89
CA VAL A 238 11.31 28.43 16.16
C VAL A 238 10.39 29.61 15.79
N ASN A 239 10.86 30.84 15.95
CA ASN A 239 10.08 32.02 15.58
C ASN A 239 9.90 32.11 14.05
N PRO A 240 8.64 32.07 13.53
CA PRO A 240 8.35 32.09 12.09
C PRO A 240 8.81 33.37 11.42
N MET A 241 9.14 34.42 12.19
CA MET A 241 9.66 35.64 11.66
C MET A 241 11.01 35.46 10.94
N HIS A 242 11.79 34.43 11.32
CA HIS A 242 13.04 34.10 10.61
C HIS A 242 12.75 33.57 9.20
N ALA A 243 11.74 32.75 9.03
CA ALA A 243 11.29 32.32 7.71
C ALA A 243 10.81 33.54 6.86
N ILE A 244 10.02 34.43 7.45
CA ILE A 244 9.55 35.63 6.75
C ILE A 244 10.72 36.53 6.33
N ARG A 245 11.67 36.76 7.22
CA ARG A 245 12.89 37.55 6.91
C ARG A 245 13.71 36.92 5.80
N TYR A 246 13.83 35.59 5.80
CA TYR A 246 14.52 34.85 4.75
C TYR A 246 13.87 35.11 3.38
N PHE A 247 12.52 35.01 3.27
CA PHE A 247 11.80 35.32 2.04
C PHE A 247 11.91 36.79 1.61
N THR A 248 12.05 37.72 2.53
CA THR A 248 12.25 39.15 2.18
C THR A 248 13.67 39.46 1.77
N HIS A 249 14.66 38.68 2.25
CA HIS A 249 16.07 38.86 1.94
C HIS A 249 16.45 38.24 0.59
N GLU A 250 16.04 36.98 0.35
CA GLU A 250 16.40 36.16 -0.81
C GLU A 250 15.17 35.73 -1.63
N SER A 251 14.23 36.64 -1.91
CA SER A 251 12.88 36.34 -2.41
C SER A 251 12.81 35.21 -3.44
N GLY A 252 13.59 35.27 -4.53
CA GLY A 252 13.59 34.25 -5.58
C GLY A 252 14.23 32.95 -5.15
N LYS A 253 15.41 33.00 -4.56
CA LYS A 253 16.16 31.84 -4.07
C LYS A 253 15.44 31.16 -2.90
N ALA A 254 14.85 31.96 -1.99
CA ALA A 254 14.04 31.42 -0.89
C ALA A 254 12.83 30.63 -1.37
N PHE A 255 12.17 31.07 -2.45
CA PHE A 255 11.10 30.28 -3.06
C PHE A 255 11.63 28.97 -3.67
N LEU A 256 12.74 29.03 -4.40
CA LEU A 256 13.36 27.86 -5.00
C LEU A 256 13.84 26.85 -3.95
N SER A 257 14.38 27.35 -2.80
CA SER A 257 14.83 26.49 -1.70
C SER A 257 13.70 25.67 -1.06
N LEU A 258 12.44 26.10 -1.18
CA LEU A 258 11.30 25.26 -0.79
C LEU A 258 11.32 23.93 -1.52
N GLY A 259 11.86 23.89 -2.74
CA GLY A 259 12.09 22.68 -3.51
C GLY A 259 13.18 21.76 -2.97
N SER A 260 13.88 22.14 -1.90
CA SER A 260 14.80 21.28 -1.15
C SER A 260 14.36 21.13 0.30
N ILE A 261 13.79 22.19 0.91
CA ILE A 261 13.29 22.14 2.29
C ILE A 261 12.18 21.10 2.46
N PHE A 262 11.34 20.84 1.43
CA PHE A 262 10.35 19.78 1.52
C PHE A 262 10.96 18.40 1.86
N LEU A 263 12.25 18.17 1.56
CA LEU A 263 12.94 16.91 1.87
C LEU A 263 12.91 16.55 3.36
N VAL A 264 12.75 17.53 4.25
CA VAL A 264 12.64 17.29 5.70
C VAL A 264 11.32 16.60 6.09
N VAL A 265 10.29 16.62 5.20
CA VAL A 265 8.96 16.03 5.43
C VAL A 265 8.69 14.81 4.55
N THR A 266 9.71 14.31 3.85
CA THR A 266 9.61 13.02 3.13
C THR A 266 9.25 11.91 4.11
N GLY A 267 8.57 10.86 3.62
CA GLY A 267 8.05 9.78 4.47
C GLY A 267 6.71 10.07 5.15
N GLY A 268 6.13 11.27 5.03
CA GLY A 268 4.80 11.56 5.59
C GLY A 268 3.69 10.72 4.98
N GLU A 269 3.73 10.46 3.67
CA GLU A 269 2.77 9.57 2.99
C GLU A 269 2.97 8.10 3.42
N ALA A 270 4.22 7.65 3.57
CA ALA A 270 4.55 6.31 4.05
C ALA A 270 4.02 6.09 5.48
N LEU A 271 4.16 7.09 6.36
CA LEU A 271 3.62 7.08 7.71
C LEU A 271 2.10 6.86 7.73
N TYR A 272 1.37 7.47 6.80
CA TYR A 272 -0.06 7.26 6.66
C TYR A 272 -0.38 5.86 6.08
N ALA A 273 0.41 5.38 5.13
CA ALA A 273 0.23 4.04 4.55
C ALA A 273 0.44 2.93 5.58
N ASP A 274 1.46 3.05 6.44
CA ASP A 274 1.81 2.05 7.45
C ASP A 274 0.91 2.06 8.69
N MET A 275 -0.05 2.97 8.76
CA MET A 275 -0.99 3.06 9.86
C MET A 275 -1.77 1.74 10.07
N GLY A 276 -2.05 1.00 8.99
CA GLY A 276 -2.73 -0.29 9.06
C GLY A 276 -1.97 -1.35 9.85
N HIS A 277 -0.63 -1.25 9.90
CA HIS A 277 0.22 -2.25 10.55
C HIS A 277 0.46 -1.99 12.04
N PHE A 278 0.61 -0.73 12.44
CA PHE A 278 1.01 -0.35 13.81
C PHE A 278 -0.11 0.31 14.61
N GLY A 279 -1.10 0.84 13.92
CA GLY A 279 -2.15 1.66 14.53
C GLY A 279 -1.67 3.08 14.85
N ARG A 280 -2.62 3.99 15.01
CA ARG A 280 -2.36 5.42 15.17
C ARG A 280 -1.61 5.77 16.45
N ARG A 281 -1.98 5.16 17.61
CA ARG A 281 -1.39 5.51 18.93
C ARG A 281 0.12 5.25 19.01
N PRO A 282 0.65 4.06 18.64
CA PRO A 282 2.10 3.79 18.66
C PRO A 282 2.87 4.73 17.75
N ILE A 283 2.35 5.02 16.55
CA ILE A 283 2.96 5.97 15.61
C ILE A 283 3.02 7.38 16.24
N THR A 284 1.90 7.89 16.76
CA THR A 284 1.87 9.22 17.39
C THR A 284 2.82 9.31 18.59
N LEU A 285 2.92 8.25 19.39
CA LEU A 285 3.84 8.21 20.53
C LEU A 285 5.30 8.26 20.06
N GLY A 286 5.69 7.43 19.10
CA GLY A 286 7.06 7.42 18.54
C GLY A 286 7.46 8.80 17.99
N TRP A 287 6.53 9.45 17.27
CA TRP A 287 6.78 10.78 16.71
C TRP A 287 7.11 11.82 17.75
N TYR A 288 6.21 12.06 18.71
CA TYR A 288 6.38 13.15 19.65
C TYR A 288 7.44 12.86 20.73
N SER A 289 7.70 11.59 21.09
CA SER A 289 8.66 11.26 22.14
C SER A 289 10.10 11.15 21.65
N ILE A 290 10.33 10.72 20.40
CA ILE A 290 11.67 10.39 19.90
C ILE A 290 11.98 11.09 18.58
N VAL A 291 11.15 10.89 17.54
CA VAL A 291 11.50 11.24 16.17
C VAL A 291 11.55 12.75 15.97
N LEU A 292 10.47 13.48 16.30
CA LEU A 292 10.41 14.94 16.15
C LEU A 292 11.49 15.65 16.96
N PRO A 293 11.71 15.36 18.27
CA PRO A 293 12.80 15.97 19.02
C PRO A 293 14.17 15.69 18.42
N ALA A 294 14.43 14.46 17.99
CA ALA A 294 15.72 14.10 17.40
C ALA A 294 16.00 14.82 16.08
N LEU A 295 15.00 14.93 15.21
CA LEU A 295 15.10 15.65 13.95
C LEU A 295 15.32 17.14 14.16
N LEU A 296 14.56 17.77 15.07
CA LEU A 296 14.70 19.19 15.36
C LEU A 296 16.08 19.51 15.93
N LEU A 297 16.54 18.74 16.91
CA LEU A 297 17.88 18.90 17.46
C LEU A 297 18.95 18.74 16.38
N ASN A 298 18.78 17.77 15.47
CA ASN A 298 19.75 17.57 14.40
C ASN A 298 19.76 18.73 13.40
N TYR A 299 18.61 19.18 12.88
CA TYR A 299 18.56 20.29 11.92
C TYR A 299 19.06 21.61 12.53
N TRP A 300 18.71 21.92 13.78
CA TRP A 300 19.27 23.07 14.49
C TRP A 300 20.77 22.92 14.72
N GLY A 301 21.22 21.68 15.04
CA GLY A 301 22.66 21.40 15.18
C GLY A 301 23.42 21.58 13.87
N GLN A 302 22.86 21.15 12.74
CA GLN A 302 23.44 21.40 11.41
C GLN A 302 23.54 22.92 11.14
N GLY A 303 22.48 23.68 11.44
CA GLY A 303 22.46 25.12 11.29
C GLY A 303 23.51 25.81 12.18
N ALA A 304 23.58 25.43 13.45
CA ALA A 304 24.58 25.99 14.38
C ALA A 304 26.02 25.67 13.95
N PHE A 305 26.25 24.44 13.50
CA PHE A 305 27.56 24.00 13.00
C PHE A 305 27.96 24.77 11.74
N LEU A 306 27.03 24.96 10.80
CA LEU A 306 27.29 25.64 9.54
C LEU A 306 27.59 27.13 9.72
N LEU A 307 26.98 27.80 10.71
CA LEU A 307 27.32 29.20 11.07
C LEU A 307 28.77 29.35 11.50
N ALA A 308 29.31 28.35 12.20
CA ALA A 308 30.70 28.35 12.64
C ALA A 308 31.69 27.86 11.56
N ASN A 309 31.21 27.05 10.60
CA ASN A 309 32.06 26.40 9.58
C ASN A 309 31.35 26.45 8.20
N PRO A 310 31.29 27.63 7.56
CA PRO A 310 30.59 27.81 6.28
C PRO A 310 31.09 26.91 5.15
N GLU A 311 32.37 26.54 5.17
CA GLU A 311 33.02 25.67 4.20
C GLU A 311 32.55 24.20 4.28
N ALA A 312 31.82 23.84 5.34
CA ALA A 312 31.32 22.49 5.55
C ALA A 312 30.00 22.22 4.83
N VAL A 313 29.48 23.16 4.04
CA VAL A 313 28.15 23.12 3.43
C VAL A 313 27.92 21.87 2.55
N GLU A 314 28.94 21.34 1.90
CA GLU A 314 28.85 20.17 1.02
C GLU A 314 28.61 18.85 1.77
N SER A 315 28.93 18.79 3.08
CA SER A 315 28.81 17.56 3.86
C SER A 315 28.53 17.85 5.33
N VAL A 316 27.55 18.71 5.60
CA VAL A 316 27.26 19.25 6.95
C VAL A 316 27.10 18.14 7.97
N PHE A 317 26.29 17.12 7.65
CA PHE A 317 25.94 16.06 8.59
C PHE A 317 27.16 15.27 9.06
N PHE A 318 27.98 14.78 8.12
CA PHE A 318 29.14 13.95 8.48
C PHE A 318 30.26 14.75 9.14
N ARG A 319 30.45 16.02 8.73
CA ARG A 319 31.46 16.92 9.34
C ARG A 319 31.08 17.39 10.76
N MET A 320 29.80 17.25 11.17
CA MET A 320 29.43 17.44 12.57
C MET A 320 30.01 16.36 13.49
N ALA A 321 30.30 15.18 12.94
CA ALA A 321 30.78 14.04 13.70
C ALA A 321 32.22 14.23 14.17
N PRO A 322 32.57 13.85 15.42
CA PRO A 322 33.97 13.76 15.84
C PRO A 322 34.73 12.73 14.97
N GLU A 323 35.96 13.04 14.57
CA GLU A 323 36.77 12.16 13.71
C GLU A 323 36.78 10.67 14.16
N PRO A 324 36.95 10.31 15.45
CA PRO A 324 36.96 8.91 15.86
C PRO A 324 35.60 8.17 15.68
N LEU A 325 34.50 8.96 15.61
CA LEU A 325 33.14 8.42 15.47
C LEU A 325 32.62 8.43 14.03
N LEU A 326 33.36 9.01 13.08
CA LEU A 326 32.91 9.16 11.71
C LEU A 326 32.59 7.81 11.06
N ILE A 327 33.48 6.82 11.12
CA ILE A 327 33.23 5.48 10.57
C ILE A 327 32.04 4.80 11.25
N PRO A 328 31.94 4.70 12.59
CA PRO A 328 30.74 4.20 13.26
C PRO A 328 29.43 4.89 12.82
N ILE A 329 29.45 6.23 12.62
CA ILE A 329 28.28 6.99 12.20
C ILE A 329 27.91 6.67 10.75
N VAL A 330 28.87 6.57 9.83
CA VAL A 330 28.62 6.16 8.44
C VAL A 330 28.03 4.75 8.38
N LEU A 331 28.55 3.81 9.16
CA LEU A 331 27.99 2.46 9.23
C LEU A 331 26.57 2.47 9.79
N LEU A 332 26.32 3.24 10.86
CA LEU A 332 24.99 3.36 11.45
C LEU A 332 24.01 4.06 10.50
N ALA A 333 24.43 5.09 9.78
CA ALA A 333 23.66 5.75 8.73
C ALA A 333 23.30 4.77 7.60
N THR A 334 24.27 3.96 7.17
CA THR A 334 24.04 2.92 6.16
C THR A 334 23.02 1.88 6.65
N CYS A 335 23.12 1.43 7.90
CA CYS A 335 22.10 0.55 8.49
C CYS A 335 20.72 1.22 8.51
N ALA A 336 20.63 2.49 8.91
CA ALA A 336 19.38 3.24 8.95
C ALA A 336 18.76 3.39 7.55
N THR A 337 19.57 3.68 6.52
CA THR A 337 19.10 3.80 5.13
C THR A 337 18.68 2.47 4.52
N VAL A 338 19.33 1.36 4.87
CA VAL A 338 18.88 0.00 4.52
C VAL A 338 17.52 -0.30 5.14
N ILE A 339 17.31 0.06 6.42
CA ILE A 339 16.03 -0.11 7.11
C ILE A 339 14.93 0.75 6.45
N ALA A 340 15.22 2.02 6.17
CA ALA A 340 14.31 2.93 5.49
C ALA A 340 13.89 2.40 4.12
N SER A 341 14.86 1.94 3.32
CA SER A 341 14.63 1.34 2.00
C SER A 341 13.79 0.07 2.09
N GLN A 342 14.06 -0.78 3.09
CA GLN A 342 13.30 -2.00 3.35
C GLN A 342 11.81 -1.69 3.66
N ALA A 343 11.57 -0.71 4.50
CA ALA A 343 10.23 -0.30 4.89
C ALA A 343 9.43 0.20 3.66
N LEU A 344 10.03 1.05 2.86
CA LEU A 344 9.38 1.62 1.67
C LEU A 344 9.09 0.55 0.60
N ILE A 345 10.03 -0.38 0.34
CA ILE A 345 9.81 -1.49 -0.59
C ILE A 345 8.62 -2.34 -0.11
N SER A 346 8.54 -2.65 1.19
CA SER A 346 7.39 -3.36 1.77
C SER A 346 6.09 -2.57 1.64
N GLY A 347 6.14 -1.25 1.79
CA GLY A 347 5.01 -0.34 1.54
C GLY A 347 4.50 -0.42 0.10
N VAL A 348 5.40 -0.46 -0.89
CA VAL A 348 5.03 -0.64 -2.31
C VAL A 348 4.39 -2.01 -2.56
N PHE A 349 4.83 -3.08 -1.89
CA PHE A 349 4.16 -4.38 -1.99
C PHE A 349 2.74 -4.32 -1.42
N SER A 350 2.54 -3.68 -0.26
CA SER A 350 1.22 -3.48 0.35
C SER A 350 0.30 -2.66 -0.55
N LEU A 351 0.83 -1.58 -1.13
CA LEU A 351 0.12 -0.75 -2.11
C LEU A 351 -0.29 -1.57 -3.35
N THR A 352 0.60 -2.45 -3.82
CA THR A 352 0.33 -3.35 -4.94
C THR A 352 -0.81 -4.32 -4.61
N ALA A 353 -0.81 -4.92 -3.42
CA ALA A 353 -1.89 -5.81 -2.99
C ALA A 353 -3.23 -5.07 -2.87
N GLN A 354 -3.24 -3.85 -2.35
CA GLN A 354 -4.42 -3.00 -2.31
C GLN A 354 -4.93 -2.67 -3.73
N ALA A 355 -4.02 -2.35 -4.67
CA ALA A 355 -4.36 -2.07 -6.06
C ALA A 355 -4.97 -3.28 -6.77
N VAL A 356 -4.47 -4.49 -6.50
CA VAL A 356 -5.06 -5.74 -7.02
C VAL A 356 -6.46 -5.98 -6.42
N LYS A 357 -6.63 -5.81 -5.10
CA LYS A 357 -7.93 -5.96 -4.42
C LYS A 357 -8.99 -4.96 -4.91
N LEU A 358 -8.57 -3.76 -5.31
CA LEU A 358 -9.44 -2.71 -5.82
C LEU A 358 -9.62 -2.74 -7.35
N ASP A 359 -9.19 -3.81 -8.01
CA ASP A 359 -9.27 -4.00 -9.47
C ASP A 359 -8.52 -2.91 -10.29
N TYR A 360 -7.42 -2.35 -9.75
CA TYR A 360 -6.53 -1.45 -10.48
C TYR A 360 -5.35 -2.16 -11.15
N LEU A 361 -4.98 -3.34 -10.65
CA LEU A 361 -3.94 -4.18 -11.24
C LEU A 361 -4.46 -5.60 -11.48
N PRO A 362 -3.89 -6.34 -12.46
CA PRO A 362 -4.22 -7.74 -12.68
C PRO A 362 -3.82 -8.58 -11.46
N ARG A 363 -4.38 -9.79 -11.37
CA ARG A 363 -3.95 -10.77 -10.37
C ARG A 363 -2.50 -11.15 -10.64
N ILE A 364 -1.63 -10.87 -9.71
CA ILE A 364 -0.20 -11.20 -9.73
C ILE A 364 0.14 -12.02 -8.49
N GLN A 365 1.22 -12.78 -8.57
CA GLN A 365 1.65 -13.60 -7.45
C GLN A 365 2.01 -12.74 -6.24
N ILE A 366 1.26 -12.89 -5.16
CA ILE A 366 1.51 -12.27 -3.86
C ILE A 366 1.83 -13.40 -2.88
N ARG A 367 3.00 -13.34 -2.23
CA ARG A 367 3.43 -14.30 -1.22
C ARG A 367 3.40 -13.66 0.15
N HIS A 368 2.71 -14.27 1.09
CA HIS A 368 2.74 -13.84 2.49
C HIS A 368 4.01 -14.39 3.16
N THR A 369 4.77 -13.52 3.80
CA THR A 369 6.07 -13.88 4.41
C THR A 369 6.01 -14.00 5.93
N SER A 370 4.86 -13.66 6.56
CA SER A 370 4.65 -13.77 8.00
C SER A 370 3.33 -14.47 8.32
N GLN A 371 3.35 -15.36 9.31
CA GLN A 371 2.16 -16.05 9.81
C GLN A 371 1.33 -15.19 10.78
N SER A 372 1.90 -14.14 11.34
CA SER A 372 1.28 -13.30 12.37
C SER A 372 0.80 -11.94 11.87
N HIS A 373 1.20 -11.51 10.67
CA HIS A 373 0.90 -10.18 10.14
C HIS A 373 0.52 -10.26 8.66
N SER A 374 -0.72 -9.90 8.32
CA SER A 374 -1.25 -9.92 6.95
C SER A 374 -0.53 -8.98 5.99
N GLY A 375 0.08 -7.93 6.53
CA GLY A 375 0.78 -6.92 5.74
C GLY A 375 2.20 -7.28 5.32
N GLN A 376 2.77 -8.37 5.84
CA GLN A 376 4.11 -8.81 5.42
C GLN A 376 4.00 -9.68 4.17
N ILE A 377 4.01 -9.01 3.02
CA ILE A 377 3.86 -9.62 1.71
C ILE A 377 5.09 -9.38 0.85
N TYR A 378 5.30 -10.27 -0.10
CA TYR A 378 6.34 -10.18 -1.11
C TYR A 378 5.73 -10.35 -2.51
N VAL A 379 6.05 -9.43 -3.41
CA VAL A 379 5.56 -9.43 -4.80
C VAL A 379 6.76 -9.53 -5.74
N PRO A 380 7.09 -10.73 -6.26
CA PRO A 380 8.32 -10.95 -7.02
C PRO A 380 8.49 -10.00 -8.21
N LEU A 381 7.44 -9.81 -9.02
CA LEU A 381 7.48 -8.95 -10.21
C LEU A 381 7.83 -7.50 -9.85
N VAL A 382 7.20 -6.97 -8.81
CA VAL A 382 7.43 -5.60 -8.33
C VAL A 382 8.83 -5.47 -7.75
N ASN A 383 9.28 -6.45 -6.96
CA ASN A 383 10.60 -6.45 -6.35
C ASN A 383 11.72 -6.34 -7.39
N TRP A 384 11.70 -7.18 -8.42
CA TRP A 384 12.72 -7.15 -9.47
C TRP A 384 12.63 -5.90 -10.34
N GLY A 385 11.41 -5.43 -10.61
CA GLY A 385 11.19 -4.16 -11.32
C GLY A 385 11.76 -2.97 -10.57
N LEU A 386 11.48 -2.86 -9.25
CA LEU A 386 12.04 -1.83 -8.38
C LEU A 386 13.56 -1.91 -8.31
N MET A 387 14.15 -3.11 -8.18
CA MET A 387 15.59 -3.29 -8.16
C MET A 387 16.26 -2.74 -9.40
N ILE A 388 15.77 -3.13 -10.60
CA ILE A 388 16.33 -2.69 -11.87
C ILE A 388 16.23 -1.16 -12.01
N ALA A 389 15.06 -0.60 -11.68
CA ALA A 389 14.82 0.82 -11.76
C ALA A 389 15.69 1.62 -10.76
N CYS A 390 15.79 1.14 -9.51
CA CYS A 390 16.58 1.76 -8.45
C CYS A 390 18.09 1.76 -8.79
N ILE A 391 18.64 0.62 -9.24
CA ILE A 391 20.04 0.53 -9.68
C ILE A 391 20.26 1.41 -10.93
N GLY A 392 19.31 1.41 -11.86
CA GLY A 392 19.36 2.29 -13.04
C GLY A 392 19.43 3.76 -12.67
N LEU A 393 18.68 4.20 -11.63
CA LEU A 393 18.75 5.56 -11.11
C LEU A 393 20.11 5.88 -10.49
N VAL A 394 20.64 5.00 -9.64
CA VAL A 394 21.96 5.19 -9.00
C VAL A 394 23.05 5.33 -10.05
N LEU A 395 23.06 4.50 -11.09
CA LEU A 395 24.04 4.55 -12.18
C LEU A 395 23.84 5.75 -13.11
N GLY A 396 22.59 6.21 -13.30
CA GLY A 396 22.26 7.36 -14.15
C GLY A 396 22.58 8.70 -13.49
N PHE A 397 22.16 8.89 -12.23
CA PHE A 397 22.30 10.16 -11.52
C PHE A 397 23.62 10.30 -10.77
N ARG A 398 24.21 9.21 -10.29
CA ARG A 398 25.53 9.08 -9.68
C ARG A 398 25.78 9.83 -8.35
N SER A 399 24.90 10.74 -7.92
CA SER A 399 25.01 11.49 -6.67
C SER A 399 23.65 11.64 -6.00
N SER A 400 23.63 11.70 -4.68
CA SER A 400 22.42 11.94 -3.88
C SER A 400 21.79 13.30 -4.23
N SER A 401 22.58 14.34 -4.50
CA SER A 401 22.11 15.67 -4.88
C SER A 401 21.33 15.66 -6.21
N ASN A 402 21.82 14.93 -7.22
CA ASN A 402 21.08 14.81 -8.47
C ASN A 402 19.76 14.02 -8.31
N LEU A 403 19.74 13.01 -7.42
CA LEU A 403 18.53 12.27 -7.08
C LEU A 403 17.53 13.10 -6.29
N ALA A 404 18.00 14.02 -5.42
CA ALA A 404 17.14 14.93 -4.68
C ALA A 404 16.31 15.83 -5.61
N ALA A 405 16.87 16.27 -6.74
CA ALA A 405 16.15 17.02 -7.75
C ALA A 405 15.03 16.19 -8.42
N ALA A 406 15.25 14.87 -8.61
CA ALA A 406 14.26 13.96 -9.18
C ALA A 406 13.13 13.64 -8.20
N TYR A 407 13.39 13.66 -6.90
CA TYR A 407 12.51 13.21 -5.83
C TYR A 407 11.32 14.13 -5.58
N GLY A 408 11.57 15.45 -5.62
CA GLY A 408 10.64 16.46 -5.12
C GLY A 408 9.24 16.47 -5.71
N ILE A 409 9.11 16.21 -7.00
CA ILE A 409 7.83 16.33 -7.70
C ILE A 409 6.85 15.23 -7.29
N ALA A 410 7.32 13.98 -7.16
CA ALA A 410 6.44 12.88 -6.78
C ALA A 410 5.79 13.13 -5.43
N VAL A 411 6.60 13.44 -4.42
CA VAL A 411 6.14 13.61 -3.04
C VAL A 411 5.25 14.85 -2.90
N THR A 412 5.69 16.01 -3.42
CA THR A 412 4.91 17.25 -3.27
C THR A 412 3.58 17.20 -4.03
N MET A 413 3.54 16.54 -5.19
CA MET A 413 2.28 16.35 -5.93
C MET A 413 1.36 15.38 -5.20
N THR A 414 1.87 14.29 -4.62
CA THR A 414 1.09 13.35 -3.82
C THR A 414 0.51 14.05 -2.58
N MET A 415 1.28 14.93 -1.92
CA MET A 415 0.79 15.72 -0.78
C MET A 415 -0.41 16.60 -1.16
N VAL A 416 -0.34 17.31 -2.29
CA VAL A 416 -1.46 18.13 -2.81
C VAL A 416 -2.67 17.25 -3.12
N ILE A 417 -2.48 16.13 -3.80
CA ILE A 417 -3.56 15.18 -4.14
C ILE A 417 -4.22 14.66 -2.87
N THR A 418 -3.44 14.25 -1.86
CA THR A 418 -3.94 13.79 -0.57
C THR A 418 -4.82 14.84 0.10
N THR A 419 -4.41 16.12 0.10
CA THR A 419 -5.20 17.21 0.70
C THR A 419 -6.49 17.47 -0.07
N LEU A 420 -6.48 17.40 -1.41
CA LEU A 420 -7.68 17.53 -2.24
C LEU A 420 -8.69 16.42 -1.99
N ILE A 421 -8.22 15.15 -1.88
CA ILE A 421 -9.10 14.02 -1.58
C ILE A 421 -9.60 14.11 -0.14
N PHE A 422 -8.73 14.51 0.79
CA PHE A 422 -9.09 14.68 2.20
C PHE A 422 -10.18 15.72 2.40
N PHE A 423 -10.16 16.84 1.65
CA PHE A 423 -11.25 17.80 1.63
C PHE A 423 -12.61 17.13 1.35
N LYS A 424 -12.64 16.21 0.39
CA LYS A 424 -13.86 15.48 0.05
C LYS A 424 -14.28 14.49 1.16
N VAL A 425 -13.32 13.86 1.85
CA VAL A 425 -13.60 13.03 3.02
C VAL A 425 -14.20 13.85 4.15
N LEU A 426 -13.65 15.03 4.43
CA LEU A 426 -14.20 15.95 5.45
C LEU A 426 -15.67 16.30 5.18
N THR A 427 -16.02 16.62 3.94
CA THR A 427 -17.38 17.03 3.57
C THR A 427 -18.35 15.85 3.48
N ASP A 428 -17.97 14.77 2.81
CA ASP A 428 -18.89 13.68 2.46
C ASP A 428 -18.97 12.57 3.52
N LYS A 429 -17.87 12.31 4.25
CA LYS A 429 -17.85 11.26 5.27
C LYS A 429 -18.01 11.80 6.68
N TRP A 430 -17.33 12.93 6.98
CA TRP A 430 -17.38 13.51 8.32
C TRP A 430 -18.45 14.59 8.45
N ASN A 431 -19.17 14.91 7.37
CA ASN A 431 -20.26 15.89 7.34
C ASN A 431 -19.85 17.29 7.85
N TRP A 432 -18.59 17.67 7.61
CA TRP A 432 -18.14 19.03 7.93
C TRP A 432 -18.76 20.03 6.96
N SER A 433 -19.08 21.24 7.47
CA SER A 433 -19.45 22.33 6.58
C SER A 433 -18.30 22.67 5.64
N GLN A 434 -18.63 23.08 4.42
CA GLN A 434 -17.63 23.48 3.41
C GLN A 434 -16.64 24.52 3.96
N PHE A 435 -17.16 25.50 4.74
CA PHE A 435 -16.33 26.53 5.35
C PHE A 435 -15.27 25.96 6.30
N ARG A 436 -15.63 25.00 7.18
CA ARG A 436 -14.67 24.34 8.08
C ARG A 436 -13.64 23.53 7.32
N ALA A 437 -14.06 22.81 6.30
CA ALA A 437 -13.17 22.04 5.45
C ALA A 437 -12.19 22.95 4.68
N PHE A 438 -12.67 24.07 4.14
CA PHE A 438 -11.81 25.08 3.51
C PHE A 438 -10.83 25.72 4.50
N ALA A 439 -11.28 26.08 5.69
CA ALA A 439 -10.43 26.68 6.72
C ALA A 439 -9.23 25.78 7.12
N VAL A 440 -9.38 24.45 7.00
CA VAL A 440 -8.29 23.51 7.27
C VAL A 440 -7.46 23.21 6.02
N CYS A 441 -8.09 22.96 4.89
CA CYS A 441 -7.37 22.51 3.69
C CYS A 441 -6.65 23.62 2.94
N ILE A 442 -7.18 24.86 2.93
CA ILE A 442 -6.56 25.98 2.18
C ILE A 442 -5.17 26.33 2.73
N PRO A 443 -4.94 26.51 4.04
CA PRO A 443 -3.60 26.78 4.57
C PRO A 443 -2.61 25.68 4.24
N LEU A 444 -3.02 24.41 4.30
CA LEU A 444 -2.20 23.28 3.91
C LEU A 444 -1.84 23.32 2.43
N LEU A 445 -2.84 23.56 1.56
CA LEU A 445 -2.63 23.65 0.11
C LEU A 445 -1.70 24.81 -0.27
N ILE A 446 -1.76 25.95 0.41
CA ILE A 446 -0.84 27.09 0.13
C ILE A 446 0.61 26.65 0.33
N ILE A 447 0.92 25.97 1.42
CA ILE A 447 2.28 25.49 1.72
C ILE A 447 2.68 24.41 0.71
N GLU A 448 1.81 23.45 0.45
CA GLU A 448 2.06 22.32 -0.46
C GLU A 448 2.22 22.78 -1.91
N LEU A 449 1.44 23.77 -2.36
CA LEU A 449 1.58 24.39 -3.67
C LEU A 449 2.87 25.20 -3.77
N GLY A 450 3.34 25.80 -2.67
CA GLY A 450 4.67 26.42 -2.60
C GLY A 450 5.77 25.38 -2.84
N PHE A 451 5.74 24.24 -2.14
CA PHE A 451 6.68 23.13 -2.34
C PHE A 451 6.59 22.56 -3.76
N LEU A 452 5.38 22.31 -4.26
CA LEU A 452 5.18 21.81 -5.62
C LEU A 452 5.68 22.81 -6.67
N GLY A 453 5.34 24.10 -6.53
CA GLY A 453 5.75 25.15 -7.46
C GLY A 453 7.27 25.26 -7.58
N ALA A 454 7.99 25.20 -6.45
CA ALA A 454 9.46 25.19 -6.44
C ALA A 454 10.03 23.93 -7.12
N ASN A 455 9.38 22.77 -6.94
CA ASN A 455 9.82 21.51 -7.56
C ASN A 455 9.47 21.39 -9.04
N LEU A 456 8.45 22.09 -9.56
CA LEU A 456 8.12 22.07 -10.99
C LEU A 456 9.29 22.58 -11.86
N ILE A 457 10.09 23.50 -11.34
CA ILE A 457 11.27 24.03 -12.04
C ILE A 457 12.33 22.94 -12.23
N LYS A 458 12.35 21.91 -11.37
CA LYS A 458 13.30 20.80 -11.42
C LYS A 458 12.93 19.70 -12.43
N ILE A 459 11.79 19.81 -13.15
CA ILE A 459 11.38 18.81 -14.14
C ILE A 459 12.49 18.48 -15.14
N PRO A 460 13.16 19.47 -15.79
CA PRO A 460 14.21 19.17 -16.75
C PRO A 460 15.47 18.53 -16.12
N HIS A 461 15.67 18.71 -14.81
CA HIS A 461 16.86 18.30 -14.07
C HIS A 461 16.70 16.94 -13.36
N GLY A 462 15.67 16.15 -13.73
CA GLY A 462 15.45 14.81 -13.19
C GLY A 462 14.02 14.54 -12.73
N GLY A 463 13.24 15.57 -12.38
CA GLY A 463 11.85 15.43 -11.94
C GLY A 463 10.91 14.77 -12.95
N TRP A 464 11.27 14.81 -14.24
CA TRP A 464 10.53 14.12 -15.31
C TRP A 464 10.42 12.60 -15.08
N PHE A 465 11.43 11.98 -14.43
CA PHE A 465 11.46 10.54 -14.22
C PHE A 465 10.27 10.07 -13.36
N ALA A 466 10.07 10.71 -12.21
CA ALA A 466 8.95 10.38 -11.31
C ALA A 466 7.58 10.57 -11.99
N LEU A 467 7.45 11.64 -12.78
CA LEU A 467 6.23 11.90 -13.57
C LEU A 467 6.02 10.83 -14.66
N ALA A 468 7.07 10.45 -15.36
CA ALA A 468 7.00 9.41 -16.40
C ALA A 468 6.56 8.07 -15.81
N VAL A 469 7.16 7.63 -14.70
CA VAL A 469 6.75 6.41 -13.97
C VAL A 469 5.29 6.54 -13.51
N GLY A 470 4.91 7.67 -12.90
CA GLY A 470 3.55 7.94 -12.45
C GLY A 470 2.53 7.87 -13.58
N VAL A 471 2.82 8.48 -14.73
CA VAL A 471 1.92 8.46 -15.90
C VAL A 471 1.80 7.05 -16.49
N ILE A 472 2.91 6.33 -16.65
CA ILE A 472 2.91 4.96 -17.19
C ILE A 472 2.05 4.05 -16.31
N LEU A 473 2.26 4.07 -15.00
CA LEU A 473 1.50 3.25 -14.05
C LEU A 473 0.04 3.69 -13.95
N MET A 474 -0.25 5.00 -13.98
CA MET A 474 -1.62 5.51 -14.02
C MET A 474 -2.37 5.02 -15.27
N VAL A 475 -1.74 5.08 -16.45
CA VAL A 475 -2.33 4.59 -17.70
C VAL A 475 -2.59 3.08 -17.60
N GLN A 476 -1.64 2.31 -17.06
CA GLN A 476 -1.81 0.88 -16.83
C GLN A 476 -2.98 0.59 -15.89
N MET A 477 -3.04 1.26 -14.73
CA MET A 477 -4.09 1.06 -13.72
C MET A 477 -5.48 1.45 -14.24
N GLN A 478 -5.59 2.58 -14.93
CA GLN A 478 -6.87 3.04 -15.50
C GLN A 478 -7.33 2.14 -16.64
N THR A 479 -6.40 1.71 -17.50
CA THR A 479 -6.69 0.79 -18.61
C THR A 479 -7.21 -0.54 -18.08
N TRP A 480 -6.52 -1.11 -17.07
CA TRP A 480 -6.95 -2.35 -16.43
C TRP A 480 -8.36 -2.23 -15.85
N ARG A 481 -8.59 -1.22 -15.01
CA ARG A 481 -9.89 -1.01 -14.37
C ARG A 481 -11.01 -0.82 -15.40
N ARG A 482 -10.79 0.01 -16.42
CA ARG A 482 -11.78 0.24 -17.47
C ARG A 482 -12.10 -1.03 -18.25
N GLY A 483 -11.06 -1.81 -18.60
CA GLY A 483 -11.21 -3.11 -19.25
C GLY A 483 -12.01 -4.08 -18.42
N ARG A 484 -11.72 -4.21 -17.12
CA ARG A 484 -12.49 -5.08 -16.20
C ARG A 484 -13.96 -4.68 -16.07
N ILE A 485 -14.25 -3.36 -16.02
CA ILE A 485 -15.65 -2.88 -16.01
C ILE A 485 -16.36 -3.27 -17.31
N LEU A 486 -15.73 -3.08 -18.48
CA LEU A 486 -16.33 -3.44 -19.77
C LEU A 486 -16.56 -4.93 -19.91
N VAL A 487 -15.61 -5.75 -19.49
CA VAL A 487 -15.75 -7.22 -19.48
C VAL A 487 -16.90 -7.63 -18.55
N ALA A 488 -16.93 -7.08 -17.33
CA ALA A 488 -18.00 -7.35 -16.38
C ALA A 488 -19.38 -6.97 -16.95
N ASP A 489 -19.53 -5.78 -17.53
CA ASP A 489 -20.80 -5.32 -18.13
C ASP A 489 -21.28 -6.24 -19.25
N ARG A 490 -20.35 -6.78 -20.05
CA ARG A 490 -20.71 -7.69 -21.16
C ARG A 490 -21.11 -9.07 -20.70
N ILE A 491 -20.45 -9.58 -19.69
CA ILE A 491 -20.79 -10.85 -19.05
C ILE A 491 -22.15 -10.73 -18.35
N HIS A 492 -22.35 -9.66 -17.55
CA HIS A 492 -23.57 -9.46 -16.76
C HIS A 492 -24.84 -9.25 -17.60
N ARG A 493 -24.71 -8.81 -18.87
CA ARG A 493 -25.88 -8.69 -19.78
C ARG A 493 -26.55 -10.04 -20.11
N GLY A 494 -25.84 -11.16 -19.88
CA GLY A 494 -26.34 -12.51 -20.11
C GLY A 494 -26.61 -13.31 -18.83
N GLU A 495 -26.38 -12.74 -17.65
CA GLU A 495 -26.57 -13.43 -16.37
C GLU A 495 -28.05 -13.55 -16.00
N ARG A 496 -28.43 -14.76 -15.61
CA ARG A 496 -29.78 -15.11 -15.13
C ARG A 496 -29.71 -15.54 -13.67
N PRO A 497 -30.76 -15.33 -12.87
CA PRO A 497 -30.85 -15.91 -11.54
C PRO A 497 -30.63 -17.42 -11.60
N ILE A 498 -29.98 -17.98 -10.59
CA ILE A 498 -29.67 -19.42 -10.59
C ILE A 498 -30.96 -20.27 -10.55
N GLU A 499 -31.97 -19.82 -9.82
CA GLU A 499 -33.27 -20.49 -9.71
C GLU A 499 -33.93 -20.64 -11.07
N GLU A 500 -33.98 -19.56 -11.87
CA GLU A 500 -34.59 -19.56 -13.21
C GLU A 500 -33.88 -20.53 -14.15
N VAL A 501 -32.55 -20.62 -14.08
CA VAL A 501 -31.79 -21.58 -14.91
C VAL A 501 -32.01 -23.02 -14.45
N LEU A 502 -32.17 -23.24 -13.14
CA LEU A 502 -32.41 -24.59 -12.59
C LEU A 502 -33.81 -25.09 -12.87
N ASP A 503 -34.82 -24.23 -12.92
CA ASP A 503 -36.21 -24.61 -13.32
C ASP A 503 -36.23 -25.16 -14.74
N GLU A 504 -35.38 -24.67 -15.65
CA GLU A 504 -35.24 -25.21 -17.02
C GLU A 504 -34.50 -26.56 -17.08
N THR A 505 -33.99 -27.08 -15.95
CA THR A 505 -33.17 -28.33 -15.93
C THR A 505 -33.95 -29.57 -15.49
N GLU A 506 -35.26 -29.50 -15.27
CA GLU A 506 -36.07 -30.68 -14.84
C GLU A 506 -35.95 -31.85 -15.82
N ASP A 507 -35.97 -31.60 -17.13
CA ASP A 507 -35.85 -32.58 -18.19
C ASP A 507 -34.42 -32.84 -18.68
N VAL A 508 -33.40 -32.20 -18.08
CA VAL A 508 -32.01 -32.34 -18.52
C VAL A 508 -31.41 -33.67 -18.05
N LYS A 509 -30.77 -34.39 -18.98
CA LYS A 509 -30.10 -35.67 -18.69
C LYS A 509 -29.03 -35.52 -17.61
N ARG A 510 -29.16 -36.32 -16.54
CA ARG A 510 -28.14 -36.37 -15.46
C ARG A 510 -27.08 -37.42 -15.79
N VAL A 511 -25.81 -37.00 -15.81
CA VAL A 511 -24.65 -37.89 -15.98
C VAL A 511 -23.98 -38.15 -14.61
N SER A 512 -23.23 -39.27 -14.52
CA SER A 512 -22.48 -39.61 -13.29
C SER A 512 -21.39 -38.59 -13.02
N GLY A 513 -20.86 -38.62 -11.81
CA GLY A 513 -19.77 -37.75 -11.36
C GLY A 513 -20.22 -36.42 -10.76
N THR A 514 -19.25 -35.65 -10.33
CA THR A 514 -19.42 -34.32 -9.71
C THR A 514 -18.88 -33.23 -10.61
N ALA A 515 -19.68 -32.19 -10.87
CA ALA A 515 -19.25 -30.96 -11.54
C ALA A 515 -19.11 -29.84 -10.54
N VAL A 516 -17.96 -29.16 -10.55
CA VAL A 516 -17.65 -28.00 -9.71
C VAL A 516 -17.52 -26.75 -10.59
N PHE A 517 -18.47 -25.84 -10.45
CA PHE A 517 -18.44 -24.54 -11.16
C PHE A 517 -17.94 -23.43 -10.23
N LEU A 518 -16.75 -22.90 -10.50
CA LEU A 518 -16.22 -21.78 -9.71
C LEU A 518 -16.82 -20.46 -10.20
N PHE A 519 -17.56 -19.78 -9.30
CA PHE A 519 -18.19 -18.51 -9.62
C PHE A 519 -18.42 -17.67 -8.35
N LYS A 520 -18.16 -16.37 -8.44
CA LYS A 520 -18.16 -15.47 -7.26
C LYS A 520 -19.57 -15.16 -6.72
N ASP A 521 -20.58 -15.04 -7.60
CA ASP A 521 -21.93 -14.60 -7.23
C ASP A 521 -22.88 -15.80 -7.16
N LEU A 522 -23.12 -16.30 -5.96
CA LEU A 522 -24.00 -17.46 -5.73
C LEU A 522 -25.48 -17.22 -6.09
N GLY A 523 -25.92 -15.95 -6.15
CA GLY A 523 -27.29 -15.62 -6.57
C GLY A 523 -27.55 -15.76 -8.08
N LYS A 524 -26.49 -16.00 -8.88
CA LYS A 524 -26.58 -16.07 -10.34
C LYS A 524 -26.02 -17.38 -10.88
N ALA A 525 -26.48 -17.77 -12.07
CA ALA A 525 -25.99 -18.94 -12.75
C ALA A 525 -24.59 -18.70 -13.33
N PRO A 526 -23.59 -19.56 -13.02
CA PRO A 526 -22.27 -19.47 -13.63
C PRO A 526 -22.34 -19.51 -15.16
N PRO A 527 -21.67 -18.64 -15.92
CA PRO A 527 -21.64 -18.69 -17.38
C PRO A 527 -21.19 -20.05 -17.92
N ALA A 528 -20.25 -20.72 -17.24
CA ALA A 528 -19.79 -22.05 -17.60
C ALA A 528 -20.93 -23.11 -17.46
N LEU A 529 -21.79 -23.00 -16.43
CA LEU A 529 -22.95 -23.84 -16.26
C LEU A 529 -23.99 -23.59 -17.36
N VAL A 530 -24.30 -22.32 -17.65
CA VAL A 530 -25.25 -21.95 -18.71
C VAL A 530 -24.78 -22.47 -20.07
N ASN A 531 -23.49 -22.32 -20.39
CA ASN A 531 -22.91 -22.84 -21.64
C ASN A 531 -22.92 -24.37 -21.69
N ASN A 532 -22.63 -25.04 -20.57
CA ASN A 532 -22.71 -26.51 -20.50
C ASN A 532 -24.13 -27.00 -20.75
N LEU A 533 -25.14 -26.39 -20.13
CA LEU A 533 -26.55 -26.73 -20.36
C LEU A 533 -26.98 -26.45 -21.80
N LYS A 534 -26.59 -25.31 -22.36
CA LYS A 534 -26.96 -24.91 -23.73
C LYS A 534 -26.38 -25.83 -24.80
N HIS A 535 -25.09 -26.18 -24.69
CA HIS A 535 -24.35 -26.86 -25.74
C HIS A 535 -24.27 -28.38 -25.52
N ASN A 536 -23.97 -28.84 -24.29
CA ASN A 536 -23.85 -30.27 -23.96
C ASN A 536 -25.17 -30.88 -23.53
N LYS A 537 -26.16 -30.10 -23.09
CA LYS A 537 -27.50 -30.54 -22.66
C LYS A 537 -27.46 -31.62 -21.58
N VAL A 538 -26.50 -31.52 -20.67
CA VAL A 538 -26.31 -32.45 -19.54
C VAL A 538 -26.05 -31.69 -18.25
N LEU A 539 -26.41 -32.32 -17.13
CA LEU A 539 -26.06 -31.86 -15.80
C LEU A 539 -25.54 -33.05 -14.99
N HIS A 540 -24.51 -32.86 -14.16
CA HIS A 540 -24.01 -33.95 -13.32
C HIS A 540 -24.99 -34.29 -12.19
N LYS A 541 -24.94 -35.53 -11.69
CA LYS A 541 -25.76 -35.95 -10.55
C LYS A 541 -25.49 -35.09 -9.32
N CYS A 542 -24.21 -34.72 -9.09
CA CYS A 542 -23.81 -33.77 -8.10
C CYS A 542 -23.22 -32.55 -8.80
N THR A 543 -23.79 -31.38 -8.59
CA THR A 543 -23.34 -30.11 -9.16
C THR A 543 -23.10 -29.12 -8.03
N LEU A 544 -21.86 -28.64 -7.91
CA LEU A 544 -21.42 -27.68 -6.89
C LEU A 544 -21.14 -26.34 -7.55
N ILE A 545 -21.78 -25.28 -7.07
CA ILE A 545 -21.48 -23.91 -7.45
C ILE A 545 -20.64 -23.33 -6.30
N VAL A 546 -19.37 -23.09 -6.55
CA VAL A 546 -18.39 -22.75 -5.51
C VAL A 546 -18.00 -21.30 -5.61
N ALA A 547 -18.30 -20.52 -4.58
CA ALA A 547 -17.78 -19.18 -4.37
C ALA A 547 -16.62 -19.20 -3.36
N ILE A 548 -15.58 -18.42 -3.64
CA ILE A 548 -14.39 -18.36 -2.80
C ILE A 548 -14.23 -16.94 -2.26
N GLU A 549 -14.11 -16.82 -0.95
CA GLU A 549 -13.87 -15.58 -0.25
C GLU A 549 -12.59 -15.65 0.59
N THR A 550 -11.94 -14.50 0.78
CA THR A 550 -10.79 -14.38 1.66
C THR A 550 -11.20 -13.62 2.92
N ALA A 551 -11.06 -14.27 4.07
CA ALA A 551 -11.31 -13.67 5.38
C ALA A 551 -10.23 -12.66 5.77
N GLU A 552 -10.55 -11.78 6.72
CA GLU A 552 -9.59 -10.87 7.34
C GLU A 552 -8.66 -11.57 8.36
N GLU A 553 -8.96 -12.83 8.71
CA GLU A 553 -8.16 -13.64 9.62
C GLU A 553 -7.02 -14.36 8.89
N PRO A 554 -5.87 -14.62 9.57
CA PRO A 554 -4.73 -15.30 8.94
C PRO A 554 -5.09 -16.70 8.46
N ARG A 555 -5.84 -17.45 9.26
CA ARG A 555 -6.27 -18.82 8.97
C ARG A 555 -7.69 -19.03 9.45
N VAL A 556 -8.49 -19.70 8.63
CA VAL A 556 -9.84 -20.14 8.98
C VAL A 556 -9.78 -21.60 9.42
N ALA A 557 -10.43 -21.91 10.55
CA ALA A 557 -10.50 -23.30 11.03
C ALA A 557 -11.15 -24.22 9.98
N PRO A 558 -10.68 -25.46 9.81
CA PRO A 558 -11.20 -26.35 8.78
C PRO A 558 -12.73 -26.53 8.82
N GLU A 559 -13.31 -26.53 10.02
CA GLU A 559 -14.76 -26.64 10.25
C GLU A 559 -15.55 -25.42 9.76
N ASP A 560 -14.95 -24.23 9.72
CA ASP A 560 -15.59 -22.97 9.32
C ASP A 560 -15.31 -22.61 7.84
N ARG A 561 -14.50 -23.42 7.15
CA ARG A 561 -14.07 -23.12 5.77
C ARG A 561 -15.16 -23.26 4.73
N ALA A 562 -16.14 -24.12 4.95
CA ALA A 562 -17.16 -24.40 3.95
C ALA A 562 -18.57 -24.26 4.52
N HIS A 563 -19.39 -23.47 3.83
CA HIS A 563 -20.83 -23.37 4.08
C HIS A 563 -21.59 -23.90 2.86
N ILE A 564 -22.48 -24.88 3.07
CA ILE A 564 -23.19 -25.55 1.98
C ILE A 564 -24.67 -25.23 2.08
N THR A 565 -25.27 -24.83 0.94
CA THR A 565 -26.70 -24.59 0.79
C THR A 565 -27.23 -25.43 -0.37
N LYS A 566 -28.26 -26.22 -0.16
CA LYS A 566 -28.94 -26.96 -1.22
C LYS A 566 -29.93 -26.07 -1.94
N VAL A 567 -29.77 -25.92 -3.26
CA VAL A 567 -30.62 -25.07 -4.11
C VAL A 567 -31.64 -25.87 -4.89
N ALA A 568 -31.24 -27.03 -5.41
CA ALA A 568 -32.11 -27.93 -6.14
C ALA A 568 -31.68 -29.40 -5.93
N PRO A 569 -32.47 -30.41 -6.36
CA PRO A 569 -32.05 -31.80 -6.27
C PRO A 569 -30.73 -32.05 -7.00
N GLY A 570 -29.69 -32.45 -6.25
CA GLY A 570 -28.33 -32.67 -6.75
C GLY A 570 -27.55 -31.38 -7.07
N VAL A 571 -28.05 -30.19 -6.74
CA VAL A 571 -27.35 -28.91 -6.94
C VAL A 571 -27.14 -28.20 -5.61
N PHE A 572 -25.90 -27.86 -5.32
CA PHE A 572 -25.50 -27.25 -4.08
C PHE A 572 -24.65 -25.98 -4.35
N GLN A 573 -24.85 -24.97 -3.54
CA GLN A 573 -23.97 -23.81 -3.44
C GLN A 573 -23.00 -24.02 -2.28
N VAL A 574 -21.73 -23.79 -2.52
CA VAL A 574 -20.66 -23.94 -1.53
C VAL A 574 -19.90 -22.64 -1.45
N GLN A 575 -19.97 -22.00 -0.30
CA GLN A 575 -19.12 -20.85 -0.01
C GLN A 575 -17.89 -21.34 0.73
N ILE A 576 -16.71 -21.16 0.12
CA ILE A 576 -15.42 -21.51 0.73
C ILE A 576 -14.74 -20.22 1.20
N THR A 577 -14.33 -20.20 2.46
CA THR A 577 -13.63 -19.07 3.06
C THR A 577 -12.21 -19.50 3.45
N PHE A 578 -11.21 -18.84 2.86
CA PHE A 578 -9.80 -18.99 3.23
C PHE A 578 -9.32 -17.81 4.05
N GLY A 579 -8.51 -18.06 5.06
CA GLY A 579 -7.73 -17.00 5.69
C GLY A 579 -6.70 -16.42 4.72
N PHE A 580 -6.24 -15.19 4.95
CA PHE A 580 -5.29 -14.56 4.03
C PHE A 580 -3.91 -15.26 3.96
N MET A 581 -3.60 -16.15 4.92
CA MET A 581 -2.39 -16.98 4.95
C MET A 581 -2.65 -18.44 4.52
N ASP A 582 -3.91 -18.81 4.32
CA ASP A 582 -4.21 -20.15 3.81
C ASP A 582 -3.81 -20.23 2.33
N GLU A 583 -3.24 -21.37 1.94
CA GLU A 583 -3.15 -21.72 0.53
C GLU A 583 -4.56 -22.05 0.04
N PRO A 584 -5.03 -21.43 -1.04
CA PRO A 584 -6.39 -21.63 -1.53
C PRO A 584 -6.52 -22.98 -2.25
N ASP A 585 -6.39 -24.08 -1.51
CA ASP A 585 -6.56 -25.44 -2.00
C ASP A 585 -8.05 -25.83 -2.01
N VAL A 586 -8.73 -25.52 -3.11
CA VAL A 586 -10.15 -25.84 -3.28
C VAL A 586 -10.41 -27.35 -3.28
N PRO A 587 -9.64 -28.19 -4.01
CA PRO A 587 -9.81 -29.64 -3.94
C PRO A 587 -9.70 -30.19 -2.52
N GLY A 588 -8.72 -29.72 -1.75
CA GLY A 588 -8.54 -30.14 -0.36
C GLY A 588 -9.74 -29.82 0.53
N VAL A 589 -10.34 -28.63 0.37
CA VAL A 589 -11.56 -28.26 1.11
C VAL A 589 -12.76 -29.08 0.64
N LEU A 590 -12.94 -29.26 -0.68
CA LEU A 590 -14.05 -30.06 -1.22
C LEU A 590 -14.00 -31.52 -0.75
N ALA A 591 -12.82 -32.10 -0.60
CA ALA A 591 -12.65 -33.46 -0.06
C ALA A 591 -13.16 -33.61 1.38
N THR A 592 -13.22 -32.52 2.15
CA THR A 592 -13.78 -32.54 3.52
C THR A 592 -15.31 -32.40 3.57
N LEU A 593 -15.99 -32.15 2.43
CA LEU A 593 -17.43 -31.92 2.37
C LEU A 593 -18.25 -33.17 2.75
N SER A 594 -17.68 -34.37 2.69
CA SER A 594 -18.31 -35.60 3.18
C SER A 594 -18.66 -35.50 4.66
N HIS A 595 -17.92 -34.78 5.46
CA HIS A 595 -18.22 -34.51 6.88
C HIS A 595 -19.47 -33.64 7.06
N PHE A 596 -19.87 -32.90 6.03
CA PHE A 596 -21.08 -32.06 6.02
C PHE A 596 -22.27 -32.73 5.35
N GLY A 597 -22.19 -34.06 5.08
CA GLY A 597 -23.30 -34.86 4.55
C GLY A 597 -23.46 -34.78 3.01
N LEU A 598 -22.45 -34.32 2.30
CA LEU A 598 -22.42 -34.31 0.85
C LEU A 598 -21.63 -35.53 0.36
N GLU A 599 -22.28 -36.42 -0.47
CA GLU A 599 -21.56 -37.48 -1.17
C GLU A 599 -20.67 -36.82 -2.26
N TYR A 600 -19.39 -36.73 -2.01
CA TYR A 600 -18.38 -36.16 -2.90
C TYR A 600 -17.34 -37.24 -3.20
N ASP A 601 -17.23 -37.61 -4.47
CA ASP A 601 -16.15 -38.48 -4.94
C ASP A 601 -15.02 -37.64 -5.52
N ALA A 602 -13.91 -37.61 -4.80
CA ALA A 602 -12.73 -36.84 -5.20
C ALA A 602 -12.06 -37.38 -6.48
N GLU A 603 -12.32 -38.64 -6.87
CA GLU A 603 -11.75 -39.25 -8.08
C GLU A 603 -12.57 -38.96 -9.33
N ASP A 604 -13.88 -38.70 -9.19
CA ASP A 604 -14.83 -38.44 -10.30
C ASP A 604 -15.36 -37.00 -10.26
N VAL A 605 -14.42 -36.01 -10.22
CA VAL A 605 -14.72 -34.58 -10.20
C VAL A 605 -14.19 -33.86 -11.42
N THR A 606 -15.02 -33.05 -12.04
CA THR A 606 -14.64 -32.11 -13.12
C THR A 606 -14.84 -30.67 -12.65
N TYR A 607 -13.79 -29.89 -12.72
CA TYR A 607 -13.80 -28.46 -12.39
C TYR A 607 -14.06 -27.62 -13.63
N PHE A 608 -15.18 -26.93 -13.67
CA PHE A 608 -15.55 -26.03 -14.76
C PHE A 608 -15.13 -24.59 -14.42
N LEU A 609 -14.21 -24.07 -15.19
CA LEU A 609 -13.76 -22.67 -15.08
C LEU A 609 -14.28 -21.86 -16.26
N GLY A 610 -14.84 -20.70 -16.00
CA GLY A 610 -15.06 -19.71 -17.04
C GLY A 610 -13.73 -19.09 -17.45
N HIS A 611 -13.31 -19.27 -18.69
CA HIS A 611 -12.16 -18.60 -19.27
C HIS A 611 -12.62 -17.51 -20.23
N GLU A 612 -12.28 -16.26 -19.90
CA GLU A 612 -12.62 -15.10 -20.73
C GLU A 612 -11.51 -14.88 -21.77
N SER A 613 -11.71 -15.31 -23.00
CA SER A 613 -10.81 -14.97 -24.12
C SER A 613 -11.12 -13.55 -24.59
N ILE A 614 -10.33 -12.60 -24.14
CA ILE A 614 -10.50 -11.18 -24.46
C ILE A 614 -9.85 -10.90 -25.80
N VAL A 615 -10.62 -10.36 -26.73
CA VAL A 615 -10.16 -10.01 -28.09
C VAL A 615 -10.46 -8.53 -28.32
N ALA A 616 -9.45 -7.82 -28.83
CA ALA A 616 -9.63 -6.45 -29.31
C ALA A 616 -10.62 -6.47 -30.50
N GLY A 617 -11.67 -5.66 -30.42
CA GLY A 617 -12.75 -5.64 -31.39
C GLY A 617 -13.12 -4.22 -31.83
N LYS A 618 -14.14 -4.09 -32.66
CA LYS A 618 -14.67 -2.78 -33.07
C LYS A 618 -15.74 -2.21 -32.13
N ALA A 619 -15.93 -2.85 -30.97
CA ALA A 619 -16.98 -2.46 -30.07
C ALA A 619 -16.59 -1.19 -29.27
N PRO A 620 -17.49 -0.19 -29.11
CA PRO A 620 -17.17 1.04 -28.42
C PRO A 620 -16.86 0.81 -26.93
N GLY A 621 -15.77 1.36 -26.44
CA GLY A 621 -15.42 1.23 -25.02
C GLY A 621 -14.05 1.79 -24.63
N MET A 622 -13.01 1.45 -25.39
CA MET A 622 -11.63 1.88 -25.18
C MET A 622 -11.02 2.37 -26.49
N ASN A 623 -9.92 3.11 -26.38
CA ASN A 623 -9.17 3.42 -27.60
C ASN A 623 -8.27 2.21 -27.97
N PRO A 624 -7.87 2.04 -29.25
CA PRO A 624 -7.11 0.85 -29.69
C PRO A 624 -5.83 0.57 -28.90
N LEU A 625 -5.10 1.60 -28.47
CA LEU A 625 -3.88 1.43 -27.67
C LEU A 625 -4.20 0.85 -26.29
N GLN A 626 -5.28 1.33 -25.65
CA GLN A 626 -5.72 0.82 -24.36
C GLN A 626 -6.24 -0.62 -24.47
N GLU A 627 -6.93 -0.98 -25.56
CA GLU A 627 -7.40 -2.35 -25.80
C GLU A 627 -6.21 -3.31 -25.91
N HIS A 628 -5.20 -2.99 -26.70
CA HIS A 628 -4.00 -3.81 -26.83
C HIS A 628 -3.25 -3.94 -25.50
N LEU A 629 -3.13 -2.85 -24.76
CA LEU A 629 -2.51 -2.85 -23.44
C LEU A 629 -3.32 -3.72 -22.46
N PHE A 630 -4.65 -3.63 -22.46
CA PHE A 630 -5.49 -4.46 -21.60
C PHE A 630 -5.39 -5.94 -21.94
N VAL A 631 -5.42 -6.29 -23.23
CA VAL A 631 -5.24 -7.68 -23.70
C VAL A 631 -3.87 -8.21 -23.28
N TRP A 632 -2.83 -7.40 -23.40
CA TRP A 632 -1.47 -7.77 -22.97
C TRP A 632 -1.41 -8.00 -21.45
N LEU A 633 -1.98 -7.10 -20.65
CA LEU A 633 -2.06 -7.22 -19.19
C LEU A 633 -2.86 -8.46 -18.76
N ASN A 634 -3.95 -8.76 -19.46
CA ASN A 634 -4.80 -9.92 -19.15
C ASN A 634 -4.09 -11.25 -19.43
N ARG A 635 -3.23 -11.31 -20.46
CA ARG A 635 -2.40 -12.50 -20.75
C ARG A 635 -1.37 -12.79 -19.67
N GLY A 636 -0.89 -11.77 -18.98
CA GLY A 636 0.05 -11.89 -17.86
C GLY A 636 -0.60 -12.17 -16.50
N ALA A 637 -1.93 -12.18 -16.42
CA ALA A 637 -2.65 -12.49 -15.19
C ALA A 637 -2.58 -13.99 -14.88
N ASP A 638 -2.45 -14.34 -13.60
CA ASP A 638 -2.48 -15.75 -13.16
C ASP A 638 -3.82 -16.41 -13.46
N SER A 639 -3.78 -17.65 -13.98
CA SER A 639 -4.99 -18.44 -14.23
C SER A 639 -5.66 -18.86 -12.92
N ALA A 640 -6.99 -18.88 -12.90
CA ALA A 640 -7.76 -19.31 -11.73
C ALA A 640 -7.44 -20.76 -11.34
N GLY A 641 -7.20 -21.63 -12.32
CA GLY A 641 -6.86 -23.04 -12.08
C GLY A 641 -5.59 -23.18 -11.23
N ARG A 642 -4.53 -22.44 -11.57
CA ARG A 642 -3.27 -22.46 -10.80
C ARG A 642 -3.43 -21.81 -9.43
N PHE A 643 -4.16 -20.71 -9.37
CA PHE A 643 -4.36 -19.96 -8.13
C PHE A 643 -5.12 -20.79 -7.07
N PHE A 644 -6.08 -21.61 -7.47
CA PHE A 644 -6.91 -22.46 -6.59
C PHE A 644 -6.41 -23.90 -6.46
N ASN A 645 -5.19 -24.18 -6.91
CA ASN A 645 -4.54 -25.49 -6.85
C ASN A 645 -5.36 -26.62 -7.48
N LEU A 646 -6.06 -26.33 -8.59
CA LEU A 646 -6.89 -27.32 -9.26
C LEU A 646 -6.02 -28.32 -10.06
N PRO A 647 -6.36 -29.64 -10.03
CA PRO A 647 -5.64 -30.65 -10.80
C PRO A 647 -5.87 -30.42 -12.31
N THR A 648 -4.78 -30.24 -13.04
CA THR A 648 -4.78 -29.80 -14.46
C THR A 648 -5.48 -30.78 -15.40
N ASP A 649 -5.49 -32.08 -15.07
CA ASP A 649 -6.15 -33.16 -15.81
C ASP A 649 -7.66 -33.21 -15.61
N ARG A 650 -8.22 -32.48 -14.63
CA ARG A 650 -9.65 -32.46 -14.29
C ARG A 650 -10.28 -31.07 -14.46
N VAL A 651 -9.54 -30.13 -15.03
CA VAL A 651 -10.06 -28.80 -15.32
C VAL A 651 -10.62 -28.74 -16.72
N PHE A 652 -11.87 -28.34 -16.84
CA PHE A 652 -12.54 -28.05 -18.10
C PHE A 652 -12.77 -26.53 -18.21
N GLU A 653 -12.00 -25.88 -19.07
CA GLU A 653 -12.14 -24.44 -19.30
C GLU A 653 -13.22 -24.17 -20.35
N VAL A 654 -14.26 -23.45 -19.95
CA VAL A 654 -15.34 -23.02 -20.84
C VAL A 654 -15.02 -21.61 -21.33
N GLY A 655 -14.47 -21.52 -22.54
CA GLY A 655 -14.09 -20.26 -23.16
C GLY A 655 -15.31 -19.43 -23.59
N SER A 656 -15.42 -18.20 -23.06
CA SER A 656 -16.31 -17.18 -23.59
C SER A 656 -15.47 -16.12 -24.30
N ARG A 657 -15.75 -15.87 -25.59
CA ARG A 657 -15.06 -14.80 -26.34
C ARG A 657 -15.73 -13.48 -26.04
N VAL A 658 -14.99 -12.57 -25.44
CA VAL A 658 -15.43 -11.20 -25.11
C VAL A 658 -14.67 -10.22 -25.98
N GLU A 659 -15.36 -9.54 -26.90
CA GLU A 659 -14.80 -8.43 -27.68
C GLU A 659 -14.89 -7.15 -26.86
N ILE A 660 -13.79 -6.39 -26.78
CA ILE A 660 -13.72 -5.12 -26.05
C ILE A 660 -13.33 -3.99 -26.97
#